data_264348420110a81bdda8c361c141d701
#
_entry.id   264348420110a81bdda8c361c141d701
#
_cell.length_a   1.000
_cell.length_b   1.000
_cell.length_c   1.000
_cell.angle_alpha   90.00
_cell.angle_beta   90.00
_cell.angle_gamma   90.00
#
_symmetry.space_group_name_H-M   'P 1'
#
loop_
_entity.id
_entity.type
_entity.pdbx_description
1 polymer ?
#
loop_
_entity_poly.entity_id
_entity_poly.type
_entity_poly.pdbx_seq_one_letter_code
_entity_poly.pdbx_strand_id
1 'polypeptide(L)'
;MTDKRFNRKKKIKALINDPYYQPMKQREIGYLMQVAPEDRDEFVEILNELVEEGSIEVSKRGKYMPPSVKTVKGTFSCTSKGFGFVTVEGEDDDYYIHEKNMNGAFHEDTVLMQVLDDHPTSGRRKEGKIIKILERGIKTVVGTLQKNQNFGFVIPDNLRFDSDIFVSKSQCKNLTSGFKVMVEITDYGDARRSPEGKIIEVLGHKDDPRVDILSIVKAYGIPTQFEDDVKQQVDTIPSEIKASDYKDRMDIRDWPMVTIDGEDAKDLDDAITLSRKGKNYLLGVHIADVSEYVTEYSPLDKEALKRGTSVYLVDRVIPMLPHQLSNGICSLNQVCDRLALSCIMEVDSSGKVVDHQIAETLINVDHRMTYTSVAKILDGDMEERNKYEDFVEMFELMKELSDILRHRRHERGSIDFDFPESKIILDEKGRPVDVYPQVRNAATKIIEDFMLCANETIAEEFYWREIPFLYRIHEIPDHEKIDKLQIFLQNFGIYLKSSHDEIHPKEVQKLLTKIEGTPEEPLISRLTLRSMKQAKYSAYSSMHFGLSTKYYCHFTSPIRRYPDLQIHRIIKETLHNKFTTRRFSHYDAILPKVAEQSSKMERRAEEVEREVCKLKKAEYMRRRIGEVHEGIISGVTNWGIYVELPNTIEGMVHVSILPGDYYYYDEKTYSMVGERTGRTFKLGEKAKIRVKDVDMMLKNIDFELVEDDDYEQSEDGWN
;
A
#
# COMPACT_ATOMS: atom_id res chain seq x y z
N MET A 1 14.26 -22.36 7.04
CA MET A 1 15.48 -22.94 7.68
C MET A 1 15.02 -23.83 8.82
N THR A 2 15.61 -25.00 8.98
CA THR A 2 15.28 -25.82 10.15
C THR A 2 15.74 -25.10 11.41
N ASP A 3 14.95 -25.12 12.49
CA ASP A 3 15.27 -24.56 13.82
C ASP A 3 16.70 -24.90 14.31
N LYS A 4 17.19 -26.08 13.92
CA LYS A 4 18.53 -26.59 14.27
C LYS A 4 19.64 -25.73 13.63
N ARG A 5 19.51 -25.34 12.34
CA ARG A 5 20.49 -24.50 11.60
C ARG A 5 20.54 -23.08 12.18
N PHE A 6 19.37 -22.47 12.40
CA PHE A 6 19.28 -21.13 13.01
C PHE A 6 19.92 -21.08 14.40
N ASN A 7 19.59 -22.05 15.26
CA ASN A 7 20.17 -22.13 16.59
C ASN A 7 21.70 -22.35 16.56
N ARG A 8 22.21 -23.16 15.61
CA ARG A 8 23.64 -23.38 15.43
C ARG A 8 24.33 -22.09 14.99
N LYS A 9 23.78 -21.36 14.04
CA LYS A 9 24.30 -20.06 13.57
C LYS A 9 24.41 -19.04 14.71
N LYS A 10 23.35 -18.93 15.52
CA LYS A 10 23.30 -18.05 16.69
C LYS A 10 24.39 -18.42 17.72
N LYS A 11 24.58 -19.71 18.00
CA LYS A 11 25.60 -20.19 18.93
C LYS A 11 27.03 -19.92 18.43
N ILE A 12 27.31 -20.12 17.16
CA ILE A 12 28.62 -19.85 16.54
C ILE A 12 28.93 -18.34 16.63
N LYS A 13 27.95 -17.50 16.28
CA LYS A 13 28.09 -16.04 16.38
C LYS A 13 28.37 -15.61 17.83
N ALA A 14 27.64 -16.14 18.79
CA ALA A 14 27.84 -15.84 20.21
C ALA A 14 29.21 -16.28 20.69
N LEU A 15 29.66 -17.49 20.33
CA LEU A 15 30.96 -18.01 20.69
C LEU A 15 32.11 -17.13 20.18
N ILE A 16 32.08 -16.77 18.89
CA ILE A 16 33.21 -16.00 18.27
C ILE A 16 33.23 -14.56 18.77
N ASN A 17 32.07 -13.98 19.12
CA ASN A 17 31.99 -12.62 19.67
C ASN A 17 32.13 -12.56 21.21
N ASP A 18 32.39 -13.69 21.87
CA ASP A 18 32.65 -13.72 23.30
C ASP A 18 33.97 -12.96 23.64
N PRO A 19 34.01 -12.08 24.67
CA PRO A 19 35.19 -11.30 25.03
C PRO A 19 36.46 -12.16 25.36
N TYR A 20 36.27 -13.41 25.75
CA TYR A 20 37.36 -14.35 26.06
C TYR A 20 37.70 -15.28 24.88
N TYR A 21 37.03 -15.15 23.74
CA TYR A 21 37.29 -15.99 22.57
C TYR A 21 38.68 -15.71 21.99
N GLN A 22 39.43 -16.78 21.69
CA GLN A 22 40.69 -16.68 20.97
C GLN A 22 40.49 -17.16 19.50
N PRO A 23 41.10 -16.46 18.52
CA PRO A 23 40.94 -16.81 17.11
C PRO A 23 41.32 -18.27 16.83
N MET A 24 40.34 -19.05 16.34
CA MET A 24 40.41 -20.49 16.08
C MET A 24 40.25 -20.79 14.60
N LYS A 25 40.80 -21.93 14.16
CA LYS A 25 40.53 -22.48 12.80
C LYS A 25 39.19 -23.20 12.78
N GLN A 26 38.60 -23.36 11.60
CA GLN A 26 37.36 -24.08 11.39
C GLN A 26 37.27 -25.41 12.14
N ARG A 27 38.33 -26.23 12.09
CA ARG A 27 38.37 -27.54 12.76
C ARG A 27 38.30 -27.41 14.28
N GLU A 28 38.94 -26.39 14.86
CA GLU A 28 38.95 -26.13 16.29
C GLU A 28 37.58 -25.70 16.79
N ILE A 29 36.90 -24.81 16.04
CA ILE A 29 35.51 -24.39 16.33
C ILE A 29 34.55 -25.59 16.20
N GLY A 30 34.68 -26.40 15.12
CA GLY A 30 33.88 -27.59 14.94
C GLY A 30 34.03 -28.63 16.06
N TYR A 31 35.23 -28.79 16.59
CA TYR A 31 35.49 -29.65 17.73
C TYR A 31 34.86 -29.09 19.03
N LEU A 32 35.06 -27.79 19.30
CA LEU A 32 34.47 -27.10 20.45
C LEU A 32 32.93 -27.15 20.45
N MET A 33 32.33 -27.02 19.26
CA MET A 33 30.89 -27.03 19.06
C MET A 33 30.31 -28.47 18.92
N GLN A 34 31.17 -29.51 19.03
CA GLN A 34 30.78 -30.93 18.89
C GLN A 34 29.99 -31.21 17.60
N VAL A 35 30.46 -30.66 16.48
CA VAL A 35 29.81 -30.85 15.17
C VAL A 35 30.01 -32.28 14.69
N ALA A 36 28.91 -32.99 14.49
CA ALA A 36 28.93 -34.38 13.98
C ALA A 36 29.52 -34.44 12.55
N PRO A 37 30.13 -35.57 12.14
CA PRO A 37 30.74 -35.71 10.82
C PRO A 37 29.77 -35.40 9.65
N GLU A 38 28.51 -35.77 9.79
CA GLU A 38 27.42 -35.55 8.84
C GLU A 38 26.98 -34.06 8.75
N ASP A 39 27.21 -33.28 9.79
CA ASP A 39 26.84 -31.85 9.84
C ASP A 39 27.99 -30.90 9.43
N ARG A 40 29.14 -31.44 9.00
CA ARG A 40 30.34 -30.62 8.72
C ARG A 40 30.18 -29.67 7.54
N ASP A 41 29.51 -30.10 6.48
CA ASP A 41 29.30 -29.26 5.29
C ASP A 41 28.35 -28.09 5.62
N GLU A 42 27.23 -28.36 6.33
CA GLU A 42 26.34 -27.32 6.86
C GLU A 42 27.05 -26.34 7.78
N PHE A 43 27.95 -26.84 8.63
CA PHE A 43 28.75 -26.00 9.53
C PHE A 43 29.69 -25.05 8.77
N VAL A 44 30.32 -25.53 7.70
CA VAL A 44 31.19 -24.71 6.82
C VAL A 44 30.35 -23.63 6.12
N GLU A 45 29.19 -24.00 5.61
CA GLU A 45 28.27 -23.04 4.99
C GLU A 45 27.87 -21.94 6.00
N ILE A 46 27.52 -22.31 7.24
CA ILE A 46 27.18 -21.33 8.28
C ILE A 46 28.34 -20.38 8.60
N LEU A 47 29.57 -20.89 8.68
CA LEU A 47 30.74 -20.05 8.88
C LEU A 47 30.97 -19.08 7.70
N ASN A 48 30.79 -19.55 6.47
CA ASN A 48 30.91 -18.70 5.29
C ASN A 48 29.80 -17.62 5.27
N GLU A 49 28.57 -17.97 5.59
CA GLU A 49 27.48 -17.02 5.73
C GLU A 49 27.78 -15.93 6.79
N LEU A 50 28.27 -16.33 7.96
CA LEU A 50 28.65 -15.38 9.02
C LEU A 50 29.79 -14.44 8.62
N VAL A 51 30.73 -14.92 7.77
CA VAL A 51 31.79 -14.06 7.19
C VAL A 51 31.22 -13.11 6.14
N GLU A 52 30.33 -13.63 5.26
CA GLU A 52 29.65 -12.80 4.26
C GLU A 52 28.77 -11.72 4.88
N GLU A 53 28.12 -12.04 5.99
CA GLU A 53 27.31 -11.09 6.78
C GLU A 53 28.18 -10.11 7.59
N GLY A 54 29.51 -10.24 7.57
CA GLY A 54 30.42 -9.43 8.37
C GLY A 54 30.29 -9.64 9.89
N SER A 55 29.57 -10.68 10.32
CA SER A 55 29.38 -11.02 11.74
C SER A 55 30.64 -11.59 12.38
N ILE A 56 31.56 -12.12 11.57
CA ILE A 56 32.86 -12.65 11.94
C ILE A 56 33.86 -12.39 10.81
N GLU A 57 35.15 -12.33 11.12
CA GLU A 57 36.24 -12.19 10.14
C GLU A 57 37.14 -13.41 10.09
N VAL A 58 37.81 -13.63 8.94
CA VAL A 58 38.84 -14.67 8.79
C VAL A 58 40.19 -14.00 8.60
N SER A 59 41.12 -14.28 9.49
CA SER A 59 42.49 -13.80 9.41
C SER A 59 43.25 -14.38 8.22
N LYS A 60 44.36 -13.76 7.79
CA LYS A 60 45.24 -14.28 6.74
C LYS A 60 45.78 -15.71 7.03
N ARG A 61 45.69 -16.18 8.26
CA ARG A 61 46.09 -17.53 8.69
C ARG A 61 44.90 -18.52 8.75
N GLY A 62 43.74 -18.14 8.26
CA GLY A 62 42.53 -18.99 8.24
C GLY A 62 41.89 -19.18 9.62
N LYS A 63 42.11 -18.24 10.57
CA LYS A 63 41.45 -18.25 11.87
C LYS A 63 40.24 -17.31 11.87
N TYR A 64 39.13 -17.77 12.39
CA TYR A 64 37.90 -16.98 12.59
C TYR A 64 38.04 -16.13 13.83
N MET A 65 37.62 -14.88 13.80
CA MET A 65 37.73 -13.88 14.84
C MET A 65 36.56 -12.89 14.82
N PRO A 66 36.31 -12.18 15.93
CA PRO A 66 35.34 -11.09 15.91
C PRO A 66 35.73 -10.05 14.86
N PRO A 67 34.75 -9.38 14.22
CA PRO A 67 35.04 -8.35 13.24
C PRO A 67 35.81 -7.20 13.91
N SER A 68 36.84 -6.71 13.22
CA SER A 68 37.67 -5.59 13.67
C SER A 68 36.91 -4.27 13.75
N VAL A 69 35.76 -4.23 13.05
CA VAL A 69 34.88 -3.06 12.97
C VAL A 69 33.42 -3.55 13.05
N LYS A 70 32.57 -2.86 13.81
CA LYS A 70 31.13 -3.19 13.87
C LYS A 70 30.52 -3.06 12.48
N THR A 71 30.07 -4.17 11.93
CA THR A 71 29.39 -4.22 10.64
C THR A 71 27.97 -4.75 10.80
N VAL A 72 27.05 -4.21 10.01
CA VAL A 72 25.65 -4.64 10.00
C VAL A 72 25.18 -4.79 8.56
N LYS A 73 24.27 -5.77 8.33
CA LYS A 73 23.58 -5.99 7.07
C LYS A 73 22.28 -5.20 7.10
N GLY A 74 21.99 -4.49 6.00
CA GLY A 74 20.73 -3.78 5.86
C GLY A 74 20.38 -3.49 4.41
N THR A 75 19.23 -2.87 4.18
CA THR A 75 18.75 -2.44 2.86
C THR A 75 19.03 -0.96 2.66
N PHE A 76 19.70 -0.61 1.58
CA PHE A 76 20.06 0.76 1.25
C PHE A 76 18.95 1.47 0.50
N SER A 77 18.56 2.65 0.96
CA SER A 77 17.62 3.55 0.31
C SER A 77 18.32 4.84 -0.12
N CYS A 78 18.40 5.09 -1.42
CA CYS A 78 18.94 6.34 -1.97
C CYS A 78 17.87 7.42 -2.02
N THR A 79 18.25 8.68 -1.77
CA THR A 79 17.42 9.86 -1.97
C THR A 79 17.81 10.57 -3.28
N SER A 80 16.90 11.35 -3.86
CA SER A 80 17.18 12.18 -5.05
C SER A 80 18.23 13.30 -4.81
N LYS A 81 18.68 13.48 -3.56
CA LYS A 81 19.68 14.49 -3.16
C LYS A 81 21.11 13.94 -3.06
N GLY A 82 21.35 12.68 -3.48
CA GLY A 82 22.69 12.09 -3.51
C GLY A 82 23.19 11.56 -2.14
N PHE A 83 22.34 11.38 -1.15
CA PHE A 83 22.64 10.65 0.10
C PHE A 83 21.61 9.54 0.32
N GLY A 84 21.86 8.65 1.26
CA GLY A 84 20.92 7.56 1.51
C GLY A 84 20.86 7.13 2.96
N PHE A 85 20.07 6.08 3.19
CA PHE A 85 19.90 5.47 4.50
C PHE A 85 20.01 3.96 4.37
N VAL A 86 20.51 3.31 5.43
CA VAL A 86 20.48 1.84 5.56
C VAL A 86 19.53 1.48 6.68
N THR A 87 18.48 0.77 6.33
CA THR A 87 17.51 0.18 7.26
C THR A 87 18.03 -1.18 7.69
N VAL A 88 18.15 -1.41 8.99
CA VAL A 88 18.63 -2.67 9.59
C VAL A 88 17.46 -3.37 10.26
N GLU A 89 17.25 -4.65 9.95
CA GLU A 89 16.16 -5.43 10.52
C GLU A 89 16.28 -5.53 12.05
N GLY A 90 15.23 -5.11 12.76
CA GLY A 90 15.18 -5.12 14.23
C GLY A 90 15.80 -3.90 14.91
N GLU A 91 16.18 -2.87 14.15
CA GLU A 91 16.55 -1.55 14.68
C GLU A 91 15.47 -0.51 14.31
N ASP A 92 15.18 0.40 15.24
CA ASP A 92 14.13 1.42 15.05
C ASP A 92 14.62 2.61 14.19
N ASP A 93 15.94 2.88 14.19
CA ASP A 93 16.53 4.01 13.49
C ASP A 93 17.39 3.58 12.31
N ASP A 94 17.23 4.27 11.17
CA ASP A 94 18.06 4.11 9.98
C ASP A 94 19.43 4.77 10.14
N TYR A 95 20.44 4.18 9.53
CA TYR A 95 21.79 4.75 9.44
C TYR A 95 21.92 5.69 8.26
N TYR A 96 22.30 6.92 8.50
CA TYR A 96 22.60 7.90 7.44
C TYR A 96 23.88 7.54 6.70
N ILE A 97 23.82 7.54 5.36
CA ILE A 97 24.95 7.25 4.46
C ILE A 97 25.22 8.48 3.61
N HIS A 98 26.35 9.12 3.86
CA HIS A 98 26.80 10.24 3.05
C HIS A 98 27.19 9.74 1.63
N GLU A 99 27.01 10.56 0.59
CA GLU A 99 27.30 10.25 -0.82
C GLU A 99 28.66 9.53 -1.01
N LYS A 100 29.75 10.06 -0.43
CA LYS A 100 31.10 9.46 -0.49
C LYS A 100 31.23 8.09 0.17
N ASN A 101 30.25 7.68 1.00
CA ASN A 101 30.22 6.42 1.73
C ASN A 101 29.30 5.37 1.11
N MET A 102 28.64 5.68 -0.02
CA MET A 102 27.70 4.76 -0.69
C MET A 102 28.37 3.61 -1.43
N ASN A 103 29.64 3.78 -1.82
CA ASN A 103 30.46 2.74 -2.46
C ASN A 103 29.78 2.06 -3.68
N GLY A 104 29.08 2.83 -4.52
CA GLY A 104 28.39 2.33 -5.70
C GLY A 104 27.13 1.52 -5.42
N ALA A 105 26.54 1.65 -4.24
CA ALA A 105 25.25 1.07 -3.92
C ALA A 105 24.11 1.88 -4.57
N PHE A 106 23.14 1.17 -5.13
CA PHE A 106 21.90 1.71 -5.66
C PHE A 106 20.74 1.46 -4.71
N HIS A 107 19.64 2.16 -4.95
CA HIS A 107 18.42 2.00 -4.17
C HIS A 107 17.97 0.52 -4.11
N GLU A 108 17.49 0.08 -2.94
CA GLU A 108 17.10 -1.31 -2.64
C GLU A 108 18.24 -2.35 -2.59
N ASP A 109 19.49 -1.96 -2.76
CA ASP A 109 20.60 -2.90 -2.59
C ASP A 109 20.67 -3.42 -1.15
N THR A 110 20.86 -4.73 -1.01
CA THR A 110 21.23 -5.32 0.27
C THR A 110 22.73 -5.13 0.47
N VAL A 111 23.10 -4.42 1.52
CA VAL A 111 24.49 -3.99 1.75
C VAL A 111 25.03 -4.47 3.09
N LEU A 112 26.35 -4.62 3.13
CA LEU A 112 27.10 -4.72 4.36
C LEU A 112 27.68 -3.33 4.66
N MET A 113 27.31 -2.77 5.81
CA MET A 113 27.69 -1.43 6.24
C MET A 113 28.58 -1.49 7.47
N GLN A 114 29.61 -0.66 7.51
CA GLN A 114 30.37 -0.34 8.71
C GLN A 114 29.64 0.75 9.49
N VAL A 115 29.42 0.54 10.77
CA VAL A 115 28.88 1.55 11.68
C VAL A 115 30.00 2.55 12.01
N LEU A 116 29.77 3.83 11.74
CA LEU A 116 30.70 4.92 12.05
C LEU A 116 30.31 5.61 13.35
N ASP A 117 29.02 5.85 13.58
CA ASP A 117 28.47 6.40 14.81
C ASP A 117 27.12 5.71 15.12
N ASP A 118 27.06 5.05 16.28
CA ASP A 118 25.89 4.28 16.73
C ASP A 118 25.11 5.00 17.85
N HIS A 119 25.78 5.95 18.52
CA HIS A 119 25.20 6.71 19.63
C HIS A 119 25.45 8.21 19.45
N PRO A 120 24.82 8.81 18.45
CA PRO A 120 25.04 10.23 18.18
C PRO A 120 24.58 11.09 19.36
N THR A 121 25.37 12.11 19.67
CA THR A 121 24.96 13.15 20.62
C THR A 121 23.68 13.84 20.13
N SER A 122 22.84 14.29 21.08
CA SER A 122 21.52 14.88 20.83
C SER A 122 21.42 15.71 19.53
N GLY A 123 20.52 15.30 18.62
CA GLY A 123 20.25 15.96 17.34
C GLY A 123 21.03 15.44 16.12
N ARG A 124 21.96 14.50 16.27
CA ARG A 124 22.64 13.82 15.15
C ARG A 124 21.98 12.45 14.87
N ARG A 125 22.15 11.96 13.64
CA ARG A 125 21.67 10.63 13.22
C ARG A 125 22.78 9.60 13.34
N LYS A 126 22.44 8.31 13.49
CA LYS A 126 23.38 7.20 13.32
C LYS A 126 24.05 7.30 11.95
N GLU A 127 25.35 7.06 11.84
CA GLU A 127 26.09 7.16 10.58
C GLU A 127 26.77 5.84 10.21
N GLY A 128 26.77 5.55 8.91
CA GLY A 128 27.38 4.35 8.36
C GLY A 128 28.16 4.58 7.07
N LYS A 129 28.94 3.57 6.69
CA LYS A 129 29.66 3.49 5.42
C LYS A 129 29.43 2.12 4.79
N ILE A 130 28.96 2.08 3.55
CA ILE A 130 28.80 0.82 2.82
C ILE A 130 30.18 0.29 2.45
N ILE A 131 30.45 -0.97 2.82
CA ILE A 131 31.71 -1.65 2.54
C ILE A 131 31.58 -2.70 1.46
N LYS A 132 30.38 -3.30 1.33
CA LYS A 132 30.11 -4.34 0.33
C LYS A 132 28.64 -4.34 -0.05
N ILE A 133 28.37 -4.54 -1.32
CA ILE A 133 27.03 -4.83 -1.84
C ILE A 133 26.89 -6.35 -1.86
N LEU A 134 25.90 -6.86 -1.13
CA LEU A 134 25.64 -8.30 -0.99
C LEU A 134 24.71 -8.80 -2.08
N GLU A 135 23.67 -8.00 -2.37
CA GLU A 135 22.69 -8.30 -3.41
C GLU A 135 22.20 -6.99 -4.04
N ARG A 136 22.06 -6.99 -5.37
CA ARG A 136 21.48 -5.89 -6.11
C ARG A 136 19.97 -5.92 -6.03
N GLY A 137 19.36 -4.81 -5.58
CA GLY A 137 17.92 -4.66 -5.49
C GLY A 137 17.28 -4.40 -6.86
N ILE A 138 17.79 -3.40 -7.59
CA ILE A 138 17.29 -3.03 -8.91
C ILE A 138 18.08 -3.78 -9.98
N LYS A 139 17.43 -4.72 -10.68
CA LYS A 139 18.00 -5.48 -11.79
C LYS A 139 17.54 -4.97 -13.16
N THR A 140 16.37 -4.33 -13.18
CA THR A 140 15.78 -3.79 -14.41
C THR A 140 15.34 -2.34 -14.16
N VAL A 141 15.51 -1.50 -15.18
CA VAL A 141 15.17 -0.08 -15.13
C VAL A 141 14.33 0.28 -16.35
N VAL A 142 13.27 1.03 -16.14
CA VAL A 142 12.50 1.67 -17.21
C VAL A 142 13.01 3.09 -17.40
N GLY A 143 13.19 3.50 -18.66
CA GLY A 143 13.67 4.83 -18.97
C GLY A 143 13.46 5.22 -20.43
N THR A 144 13.86 6.43 -20.74
CA THR A 144 13.74 7.03 -22.08
C THR A 144 15.05 6.90 -22.85
N LEU A 145 15.00 6.24 -24.01
CA LEU A 145 16.16 6.10 -24.88
C LEU A 145 16.55 7.44 -25.53
N GLN A 146 17.80 7.84 -25.34
CA GLN A 146 18.49 8.85 -26.13
C GLN A 146 19.53 8.18 -27.01
N LYS A 147 19.28 8.17 -28.32
CA LYS A 147 20.13 7.49 -29.30
C LYS A 147 21.10 8.45 -29.96
N ASN A 148 22.38 8.08 -30.02
CA ASN A 148 23.42 8.65 -30.79
C ASN A 148 23.74 7.78 -32.02
N GLN A 149 24.66 8.21 -32.89
CA GLN A 149 25.02 7.46 -34.09
C GLN A 149 25.57 6.03 -33.82
N ASN A 150 26.32 5.87 -32.72
CA ASN A 150 27.05 4.64 -32.41
C ASN A 150 26.64 3.94 -31.12
N PHE A 151 25.81 4.54 -30.30
CA PHE A 151 25.34 4.01 -29.01
C PHE A 151 24.07 4.73 -28.59
N GLY A 152 23.49 4.32 -27.47
CA GLY A 152 22.41 5.04 -26.80
C GLY A 152 22.63 5.12 -25.30
N PHE A 153 21.96 6.07 -24.67
CA PHE A 153 21.77 6.11 -23.24
C PHE A 153 20.29 5.97 -22.92
N VAL A 154 19.98 5.25 -21.87
CA VAL A 154 18.63 5.20 -21.32
C VAL A 154 18.62 6.03 -20.04
N ILE A 155 17.85 7.13 -20.07
CA ILE A 155 17.63 8.01 -18.91
C ILE A 155 16.55 7.36 -18.06
N PRO A 156 16.86 6.93 -16.82
CA PRO A 156 15.89 6.29 -15.93
C PRO A 156 14.71 7.21 -15.60
N ASP A 157 13.50 6.63 -15.53
CA ASP A 157 12.32 7.34 -15.06
C ASP A 157 12.29 7.44 -13.52
N ASN A 158 12.98 6.53 -12.85
CA ASN A 158 13.14 6.52 -11.40
C ASN A 158 14.34 7.40 -11.01
N LEU A 159 14.06 8.56 -10.44
CA LEU A 159 15.07 9.52 -9.99
C LEU A 159 15.98 9.02 -8.85
N ARG A 160 15.64 7.89 -8.22
CA ARG A 160 16.50 7.23 -7.23
C ARG A 160 17.61 6.38 -7.87
N PHE A 161 17.54 6.22 -9.21
CA PHE A 161 18.62 5.68 -10.02
C PHE A 161 19.24 6.83 -10.81
N ASP A 162 20.28 7.42 -10.28
CA ASP A 162 20.85 8.72 -10.67
C ASP A 162 21.82 8.67 -11.87
N SER A 163 21.94 7.51 -12.53
CA SER A 163 22.92 7.30 -13.59
C SER A 163 22.27 6.86 -14.90
N ASP A 164 22.63 7.50 -16.00
CA ASP A 164 22.23 7.07 -17.34
C ASP A 164 22.85 5.71 -17.69
N ILE A 165 22.04 4.82 -18.27
CA ILE A 165 22.45 3.47 -18.61
C ILE A 165 22.90 3.40 -20.06
N PHE A 166 24.15 3.03 -20.28
CA PHE A 166 24.72 2.82 -21.62
C PHE A 166 24.11 1.57 -22.29
N VAL A 167 23.68 1.71 -23.54
CA VAL A 167 23.21 0.61 -24.38
C VAL A 167 23.94 0.61 -25.73
N SER A 168 24.30 -0.60 -26.21
CA SER A 168 25.09 -0.76 -27.42
C SER A 168 24.30 -0.41 -28.69
N LYS A 169 25.01 -0.07 -29.77
CA LYS A 169 24.43 0.24 -31.10
C LYS A 169 23.50 -0.85 -31.63
N SER A 170 23.86 -2.10 -31.41
CA SER A 170 23.10 -3.26 -31.91
C SER A 170 21.68 -3.31 -31.33
N GLN A 171 21.51 -2.90 -30.08
CA GLN A 171 20.22 -2.88 -29.38
C GLN A 171 19.35 -1.69 -29.78
N CYS A 172 19.97 -0.59 -30.21
CA CYS A 172 19.25 0.62 -30.63
C CYS A 172 18.93 0.63 -32.13
N LYS A 173 19.24 -0.43 -32.91
CA LYS A 173 19.23 -0.41 -34.38
C LYS A 173 17.91 0.06 -34.98
N ASN A 174 16.80 -0.41 -34.46
CA ASN A 174 15.44 -0.13 -34.96
C ASN A 174 14.66 0.87 -34.08
N LEU A 175 15.33 1.57 -33.17
CA LEU A 175 14.69 2.52 -32.24
C LEU A 175 15.17 3.95 -32.58
N THR A 176 14.34 4.93 -32.23
CA THR A 176 14.67 6.34 -32.26
C THR A 176 14.73 6.91 -30.84
N SER A 177 15.29 8.11 -30.67
CA SER A 177 15.22 8.80 -29.40
C SER A 177 13.76 9.07 -29.01
N GLY A 178 13.46 8.99 -27.71
CA GLY A 178 12.10 9.16 -27.19
C GLY A 178 11.34 7.86 -26.91
N PHE A 179 11.86 6.69 -27.32
CA PHE A 179 11.25 5.42 -26.94
C PHE A 179 11.45 5.12 -25.45
N LYS A 180 10.38 4.70 -24.79
CA LYS A 180 10.40 4.09 -23.47
C LYS A 180 10.82 2.65 -23.59
N VAL A 181 11.83 2.26 -22.85
CA VAL A 181 12.40 0.92 -22.87
C VAL A 181 12.63 0.39 -21.46
N MET A 182 12.55 -0.92 -21.32
CA MET A 182 12.97 -1.62 -20.11
C MET A 182 14.35 -2.24 -20.36
N VAL A 183 15.28 -1.95 -19.47
CA VAL A 183 16.69 -2.35 -19.58
C VAL A 183 17.04 -3.24 -18.42
N GLU A 184 17.63 -4.40 -18.69
CA GLU A 184 18.30 -5.24 -17.71
C GLU A 184 19.73 -4.73 -17.51
N ILE A 185 20.13 -4.45 -16.26
CA ILE A 185 21.47 -3.97 -15.95
C ILE A 185 22.43 -5.14 -16.00
N THR A 186 23.43 -5.08 -16.87
CA THR A 186 24.46 -6.12 -17.04
C THR A 186 25.76 -5.77 -16.31
N ASP A 187 26.08 -4.49 -16.18
CA ASP A 187 27.18 -3.94 -15.37
C ASP A 187 26.68 -2.67 -14.66
N TYR A 188 26.89 -2.58 -13.36
CA TYR A 188 26.45 -1.43 -12.57
C TYR A 188 27.42 -0.23 -12.63
N GLY A 189 28.54 -0.40 -13.36
CA GLY A 189 29.53 0.66 -13.48
C GLY A 189 30.27 0.96 -12.16
N ASP A 190 30.92 2.10 -12.17
CA ASP A 190 31.65 2.63 -11.00
C ASP A 190 31.65 4.18 -11.05
N ALA A 191 32.36 4.84 -10.13
CA ALA A 191 32.45 6.31 -10.09
C ALA A 191 32.94 6.97 -11.39
N ARG A 192 33.46 6.22 -12.36
CA ARG A 192 34.01 6.71 -13.63
C ARG A 192 33.29 6.18 -14.88
N ARG A 193 32.47 5.15 -14.73
CA ARG A 193 31.78 4.49 -15.83
C ARG A 193 30.29 4.39 -15.53
N SER A 194 29.47 4.84 -16.47
CA SER A 194 28.01 4.64 -16.40
C SER A 194 27.68 3.14 -16.37
N PRO A 195 26.56 2.76 -15.74
CA PRO A 195 26.01 1.42 -15.85
C PRO A 195 25.81 1.01 -17.31
N GLU A 196 25.97 -0.28 -17.60
CA GLU A 196 25.66 -0.86 -18.91
C GLU A 196 24.45 -1.77 -18.82
N GLY A 197 23.63 -1.77 -19.86
CA GLY A 197 22.43 -2.58 -19.85
C GLY A 197 22.01 -3.11 -21.22
N LYS A 198 21.09 -4.07 -21.18
CA LYS A 198 20.47 -4.68 -22.34
C LYS A 198 18.99 -4.33 -22.39
N ILE A 199 18.52 -3.77 -23.52
CA ILE A 199 17.09 -3.54 -23.73
C ILE A 199 16.40 -4.92 -23.84
N ILE A 200 15.48 -5.18 -22.93
CA ILE A 200 14.71 -6.43 -22.86
C ILE A 200 13.27 -6.25 -23.36
N GLU A 201 12.71 -5.03 -23.27
CA GLU A 201 11.36 -4.72 -23.73
C GLU A 201 11.30 -3.28 -24.26
N VAL A 202 10.55 -3.06 -25.35
CA VAL A 202 10.24 -1.74 -25.90
C VAL A 202 8.78 -1.45 -25.60
N LEU A 203 8.51 -0.42 -24.79
CA LEU A 203 7.17 -0.09 -24.30
C LEU A 203 6.38 0.77 -25.30
N GLY A 204 7.07 1.62 -26.09
CA GLY A 204 6.49 2.53 -27.06
C GLY A 204 7.16 3.91 -27.03
N HIS A 205 6.63 4.88 -27.74
CA HIS A 205 7.16 6.25 -27.72
C HIS A 205 6.61 7.03 -26.51
N LYS A 206 7.43 7.91 -25.90
CA LYS A 206 7.06 8.68 -24.70
C LYS A 206 5.82 9.58 -24.88
N ASP A 207 5.50 9.94 -26.13
CA ASP A 207 4.34 10.77 -26.45
C ASP A 207 3.05 9.94 -26.70
N ASP A 208 3.13 8.62 -26.59
CA ASP A 208 1.97 7.74 -26.63
C ASP A 208 1.30 7.71 -25.25
N PRO A 209 0.04 8.15 -25.12
CA PRO A 209 -0.66 8.26 -23.83
C PRO A 209 -0.81 6.95 -23.05
N ARG A 210 -0.67 5.80 -23.71
CA ARG A 210 -0.77 4.48 -23.07
C ARG A 210 0.56 3.97 -22.54
N VAL A 211 1.65 4.54 -23.02
CA VAL A 211 3.02 4.14 -22.66
C VAL A 211 3.45 4.77 -21.34
N ASP A 212 2.93 5.93 -20.99
CA ASP A 212 3.21 6.62 -19.74
C ASP A 212 2.81 5.81 -18.51
N ILE A 213 1.55 5.32 -18.45
CA ILE A 213 1.05 4.46 -17.37
C ILE A 213 1.81 3.13 -17.37
N LEU A 214 1.98 2.51 -18.55
CA LEU A 214 2.69 1.23 -18.68
C LEU A 214 4.14 1.35 -18.17
N SER A 215 4.80 2.47 -18.41
CA SER A 215 6.16 2.72 -17.93
C SER A 215 6.23 2.73 -16.41
N ILE A 216 5.27 3.38 -15.73
CA ILE A 216 5.18 3.37 -14.26
C ILE A 216 4.95 1.95 -13.75
N VAL A 217 3.97 1.23 -14.31
CA VAL A 217 3.64 -0.15 -13.93
C VAL A 217 4.86 -1.06 -14.02
N LYS A 218 5.60 -0.96 -15.14
CA LYS A 218 6.82 -1.75 -15.39
C LYS A 218 7.98 -1.31 -14.49
N ALA A 219 8.13 -0.01 -14.22
CA ALA A 219 9.18 0.52 -13.33
C ALA A 219 9.04 -0.01 -11.90
N TYR A 220 7.80 -0.17 -11.43
CA TYR A 220 7.51 -0.80 -10.14
C TYR A 220 7.47 -2.34 -10.22
N GLY A 221 7.78 -2.94 -11.38
CA GLY A 221 7.82 -4.38 -11.62
C GLY A 221 6.49 -5.09 -11.35
N ILE A 222 5.35 -4.43 -11.59
CA ILE A 222 4.03 -5.05 -11.52
C ILE A 222 3.89 -6.00 -12.71
N PRO A 223 3.55 -7.30 -12.49
CA PRO A 223 3.35 -8.25 -13.57
C PRO A 223 2.11 -7.91 -14.40
N THR A 224 2.27 -7.65 -15.69
CA THR A 224 1.17 -7.28 -16.60
C THR A 224 0.58 -8.47 -17.35
N GLN A 225 1.24 -9.62 -17.32
CA GLN A 225 0.81 -10.84 -18.00
C GLN A 225 0.86 -12.01 -17.03
N PHE A 226 0.06 -13.03 -17.29
CA PHE A 226 0.11 -14.31 -16.59
C PHE A 226 1.02 -15.29 -17.34
N GLU A 227 1.74 -16.10 -16.60
CA GLU A 227 2.64 -17.13 -17.14
C GLU A 227 1.83 -18.27 -17.80
N ASP A 228 2.46 -19.07 -18.65
CA ASP A 228 1.73 -20.05 -19.46
C ASP A 228 1.16 -21.21 -18.64
N ASP A 229 1.82 -21.61 -17.56
CA ASP A 229 1.31 -22.62 -16.61
C ASP A 229 0.03 -22.15 -15.89
N VAL A 230 -0.05 -20.86 -15.58
CA VAL A 230 -1.27 -20.24 -15.03
C VAL A 230 -2.40 -20.30 -16.07
N LYS A 231 -2.13 -19.92 -17.32
CA LYS A 231 -3.12 -19.98 -18.41
C LYS A 231 -3.64 -21.40 -18.64
N GLN A 232 -2.72 -22.37 -18.66
CA GLN A 232 -3.09 -23.80 -18.80
C GLN A 232 -3.99 -24.27 -17.66
N GLN A 233 -3.72 -23.86 -16.41
CA GLN A 233 -4.59 -24.20 -15.30
C GLN A 233 -5.97 -23.56 -15.46
N VAL A 234 -6.04 -22.29 -15.85
CA VAL A 234 -7.31 -21.56 -16.08
C VAL A 234 -8.17 -22.28 -17.13
N ASP A 235 -7.58 -22.77 -18.21
CA ASP A 235 -8.28 -23.48 -19.27
C ASP A 235 -8.92 -24.81 -18.78
N THR A 236 -8.50 -25.34 -17.61
CA THR A 236 -9.11 -26.53 -17.00
C THR A 236 -10.28 -26.19 -16.07
N ILE A 237 -10.44 -24.93 -15.68
CA ILE A 237 -11.50 -24.50 -14.78
C ILE A 237 -12.79 -24.32 -15.59
N PRO A 238 -13.91 -24.91 -15.13
CA PRO A 238 -15.19 -24.80 -15.85
C PRO A 238 -15.72 -23.36 -15.79
N SER A 239 -16.46 -22.96 -16.81
CA SER A 239 -17.15 -21.66 -16.85
C SER A 239 -18.46 -21.62 -16.02
N GLU A 240 -18.98 -22.80 -15.66
CA GLU A 240 -20.21 -22.99 -14.90
C GLU A 240 -20.00 -24.03 -13.80
N ILE A 241 -20.71 -23.87 -12.69
CA ILE A 241 -20.67 -24.83 -11.58
C ILE A 241 -21.45 -26.10 -11.94
N LYS A 242 -21.04 -27.24 -11.39
CA LYS A 242 -21.69 -28.55 -11.60
C LYS A 242 -22.43 -28.97 -10.32
N ALA A 243 -23.43 -29.82 -10.48
CA ALA A 243 -24.19 -30.35 -9.35
C ALA A 243 -23.31 -31.04 -8.26
N SER A 244 -22.15 -31.58 -8.64
CA SER A 244 -21.16 -32.15 -7.71
C SER A 244 -20.52 -31.10 -6.81
N ASP A 245 -20.40 -29.86 -7.25
CA ASP A 245 -19.62 -28.81 -6.60
C ASP A 245 -20.38 -28.16 -5.42
N TYR A 246 -21.71 -28.37 -5.36
CA TYR A 246 -22.55 -27.78 -4.31
C TYR A 246 -23.39 -28.79 -3.51
N LYS A 247 -23.14 -30.10 -3.67
CA LYS A 247 -23.95 -31.17 -3.04
C LYS A 247 -24.02 -31.05 -1.51
N ASP A 248 -22.93 -30.61 -0.89
CA ASP A 248 -22.79 -30.51 0.57
C ASP A 248 -22.84 -29.05 1.06
N ARG A 249 -23.21 -28.11 0.18
CA ARG A 249 -23.33 -26.68 0.51
C ARG A 249 -24.75 -26.31 0.94
N MET A 250 -24.87 -25.30 1.78
CA MET A 250 -26.16 -24.71 2.14
C MET A 250 -26.74 -23.97 0.94
N ASP A 251 -27.87 -24.42 0.43
CA ASP A 251 -28.57 -23.79 -0.68
C ASP A 251 -29.43 -22.62 -0.16
N ILE A 252 -29.07 -21.40 -0.55
CA ILE A 252 -29.77 -20.16 -0.19
C ILE A 252 -30.12 -19.31 -1.42
N ARG A 253 -30.28 -19.95 -2.58
CA ARG A 253 -30.62 -19.29 -3.84
C ARG A 253 -31.99 -18.60 -3.83
N ASP A 254 -32.85 -18.97 -2.91
CA ASP A 254 -34.18 -18.40 -2.69
C ASP A 254 -34.19 -17.18 -1.75
N TRP A 255 -33.03 -16.79 -1.20
CA TRP A 255 -32.96 -15.60 -0.38
C TRP A 255 -32.82 -14.36 -1.26
N PRO A 256 -33.61 -13.28 -1.02
CA PRO A 256 -33.42 -12.01 -1.72
C PRO A 256 -32.00 -11.49 -1.55
N MET A 257 -31.27 -11.36 -2.64
CA MET A 257 -29.83 -11.09 -2.62
C MET A 257 -29.40 -10.07 -3.67
N VAL A 258 -28.54 -9.15 -3.30
CA VAL A 258 -27.99 -8.12 -4.19
C VAL A 258 -26.47 -7.99 -4.04
N THR A 259 -25.80 -7.62 -5.13
CA THR A 259 -24.46 -7.00 -5.07
C THR A 259 -24.62 -5.48 -5.23
N ILE A 260 -23.74 -4.69 -4.58
CA ILE A 260 -23.77 -3.21 -4.65
C ILE A 260 -22.34 -2.70 -4.86
N ASP A 261 -22.02 -2.27 -6.07
CA ASP A 261 -20.67 -1.91 -6.50
C ASP A 261 -20.65 -0.64 -7.36
N GLY A 262 -19.47 -0.26 -7.86
CA GLY A 262 -19.33 0.76 -8.87
C GLY A 262 -19.90 0.30 -10.23
N GLU A 263 -20.27 1.26 -11.08
CA GLU A 263 -20.84 1.00 -12.40
C GLU A 263 -19.94 0.12 -13.28
N ASP A 264 -18.63 0.33 -13.19
CA ASP A 264 -17.62 -0.33 -14.02
C ASP A 264 -17.05 -1.61 -13.39
N ALA A 265 -17.47 -1.98 -12.17
CA ALA A 265 -16.99 -3.17 -11.48
C ALA A 265 -17.39 -4.45 -12.22
N LYS A 266 -16.46 -5.41 -12.33
CA LYS A 266 -16.68 -6.72 -12.98
C LYS A 266 -16.30 -7.89 -12.07
N ASP A 267 -15.50 -7.63 -11.07
CA ASP A 267 -14.98 -8.54 -10.06
C ASP A 267 -15.78 -8.39 -8.76
N LEU A 268 -17.05 -8.88 -8.81
CA LEU A 268 -18.00 -8.77 -7.71
C LEU A 268 -17.64 -9.80 -6.62
N ASP A 269 -16.97 -9.34 -5.59
CA ASP A 269 -16.50 -10.18 -4.47
C ASP A 269 -17.60 -10.56 -3.49
N ASP A 270 -18.57 -9.65 -3.27
CA ASP A 270 -19.55 -9.75 -2.18
C ASP A 270 -21.00 -9.56 -2.62
N ALA A 271 -21.89 -10.30 -1.98
CA ALA A 271 -23.33 -10.16 -2.08
C ALA A 271 -23.94 -10.11 -0.68
N ILE A 272 -25.06 -9.40 -0.56
CA ILE A 272 -25.72 -9.12 0.71
C ILE A 272 -27.14 -9.64 0.72
N THR A 273 -27.51 -10.27 1.84
CA THR A 273 -28.91 -10.54 2.22
C THR A 273 -29.21 -9.87 3.54
N LEU A 274 -30.40 -9.31 3.70
CA LEU A 274 -30.81 -8.74 4.97
C LEU A 274 -32.32 -8.94 5.19
N SER A 275 -32.67 -9.43 6.36
CA SER A 275 -34.05 -9.60 6.79
C SER A 275 -34.22 -9.36 8.29
N ARG A 276 -35.45 -9.25 8.76
CA ARG A 276 -35.79 -9.21 10.18
C ARG A 276 -35.90 -10.63 10.77
N LYS A 277 -35.27 -10.85 11.91
CA LYS A 277 -35.43 -12.05 12.75
C LYS A 277 -36.00 -11.64 14.11
N GLY A 278 -37.31 -11.52 14.17
CA GLY A 278 -37.99 -10.95 15.33
C GLY A 278 -37.66 -9.45 15.52
N LYS A 279 -36.96 -9.11 16.61
CA LYS A 279 -36.47 -7.75 16.86
C LYS A 279 -35.05 -7.50 16.34
N ASN A 280 -34.35 -8.55 15.95
CA ASN A 280 -32.98 -8.52 15.48
C ASN A 280 -32.94 -8.44 13.95
N TYR A 281 -31.75 -8.25 13.40
CA TYR A 281 -31.46 -8.31 11.97
C TYR A 281 -30.76 -9.63 11.67
N LEU A 282 -31.07 -10.27 10.56
CA LEU A 282 -30.33 -11.39 10.00
C LEU A 282 -29.56 -10.86 8.78
N LEU A 283 -28.27 -10.58 8.98
CA LEU A 283 -27.37 -10.06 7.94
C LEU A 283 -26.56 -11.21 7.38
N GLY A 284 -26.67 -11.48 6.08
CA GLY A 284 -25.77 -12.38 5.35
C GLY A 284 -24.79 -11.61 4.51
N VAL A 285 -23.51 -11.88 4.70
CA VAL A 285 -22.40 -11.41 3.86
C VAL A 285 -21.83 -12.62 3.14
N HIS A 286 -22.02 -12.69 1.83
CA HIS A 286 -21.71 -13.82 0.98
C HIS A 286 -20.55 -13.48 0.08
N ILE A 287 -19.41 -14.13 0.25
CA ILE A 287 -18.16 -13.82 -0.43
C ILE A 287 -17.84 -14.91 -1.44
N ALA A 288 -17.44 -14.52 -2.64
CA ALA A 288 -17.01 -15.42 -3.71
C ALA A 288 -16.03 -16.49 -3.21
N ASP A 289 -16.34 -17.76 -3.35
CA ASP A 289 -15.48 -18.88 -2.92
C ASP A 289 -14.33 -19.11 -3.94
N VAL A 290 -13.42 -18.16 -4.02
CA VAL A 290 -12.24 -18.24 -4.89
C VAL A 290 -11.35 -19.43 -4.54
N SER A 291 -11.35 -19.83 -3.26
CA SER A 291 -10.53 -20.95 -2.76
C SER A 291 -10.95 -22.32 -3.32
N GLU A 292 -12.13 -22.43 -3.92
CA GLU A 292 -12.57 -23.63 -4.63
C GLU A 292 -11.74 -23.86 -5.91
N TYR A 293 -11.40 -22.78 -6.60
CA TYR A 293 -10.70 -22.80 -7.88
C TYR A 293 -9.19 -22.60 -7.74
N VAL A 294 -8.75 -21.84 -6.75
CA VAL A 294 -7.34 -21.51 -6.51
C VAL A 294 -6.83 -22.33 -5.33
N THR A 295 -6.44 -23.55 -5.61
CA THR A 295 -5.95 -24.49 -4.58
C THR A 295 -4.50 -24.18 -4.18
N GLU A 296 -4.15 -24.48 -2.93
CA GLU A 296 -2.83 -24.23 -2.35
C GLU A 296 -1.71 -24.87 -3.21
N TYR A 297 -0.63 -24.12 -3.45
CA TYR A 297 0.53 -24.51 -4.29
C TYR A 297 0.29 -24.67 -5.79
N SER A 298 -0.92 -24.45 -6.28
CA SER A 298 -1.17 -24.46 -7.72
C SER A 298 -0.42 -23.32 -8.43
N PRO A 299 -0.26 -23.35 -9.76
CA PRO A 299 0.27 -22.21 -10.52
C PRO A 299 -0.49 -20.91 -10.24
N LEU A 300 -1.84 -20.95 -10.20
CA LEU A 300 -2.70 -19.82 -9.84
C LEU A 300 -2.40 -19.28 -8.44
N ASP A 301 -2.23 -20.15 -7.46
CA ASP A 301 -1.92 -19.77 -6.07
C ASP A 301 -0.56 -19.07 -5.97
N LYS A 302 0.45 -19.62 -6.61
CA LYS A 302 1.80 -19.02 -6.63
C LYS A 302 1.80 -17.65 -7.28
N GLU A 303 1.09 -17.49 -8.39
CA GLU A 303 0.96 -16.20 -9.08
C GLU A 303 0.14 -15.22 -8.26
N ALA A 304 -0.97 -15.65 -7.62
CA ALA A 304 -1.77 -14.80 -6.74
C ALA A 304 -0.95 -14.30 -5.54
N LEU A 305 -0.14 -15.16 -4.89
CA LEU A 305 0.77 -14.76 -3.81
C LEU A 305 1.87 -13.80 -4.31
N LYS A 306 2.42 -14.03 -5.50
CA LYS A 306 3.43 -13.17 -6.12
C LYS A 306 2.87 -11.77 -6.37
N ARG A 307 1.64 -11.65 -6.84
CA ARG A 307 0.91 -10.38 -7.06
C ARG A 307 0.44 -9.77 -5.75
N GLY A 308 -0.04 -10.57 -4.81
CA GLY A 308 -0.54 -10.20 -3.49
C GLY A 308 -1.87 -9.46 -3.49
N THR A 309 -2.08 -8.57 -4.46
CA THR A 309 -3.31 -7.79 -4.65
C THR A 309 -3.50 -7.39 -6.11
N SER A 310 -4.74 -7.06 -6.50
CA SER A 310 -5.02 -6.34 -7.74
C SER A 310 -4.56 -4.89 -7.63
N VAL A 311 -4.24 -4.25 -8.78
CA VAL A 311 -3.83 -2.84 -8.86
C VAL A 311 -4.85 -2.08 -9.69
N TYR A 312 -5.47 -1.04 -9.11
CA TYR A 312 -6.54 -0.27 -9.73
C TYR A 312 -6.01 1.05 -10.29
N LEU A 313 -5.75 1.06 -11.59
CA LEU A 313 -5.26 2.25 -12.29
C LEU A 313 -6.43 3.07 -12.83
N VAL A 314 -6.14 4.30 -13.23
CA VAL A 314 -7.16 5.23 -13.77
C VAL A 314 -7.77 4.76 -15.10
N ASP A 315 -7.09 3.88 -15.85
CA ASP A 315 -7.51 3.40 -17.18
C ASP A 315 -7.81 1.89 -17.22
N ARG A 316 -7.33 1.12 -16.25
CA ARG A 316 -7.46 -0.34 -16.22
C ARG A 316 -7.19 -0.93 -14.83
N VAL A 317 -7.61 -2.17 -14.64
CA VAL A 317 -7.23 -3.00 -13.50
C VAL A 317 -6.16 -4.01 -13.94
N ILE A 318 -5.08 -4.14 -13.17
CA ILE A 318 -4.14 -5.26 -13.29
C ILE A 318 -4.54 -6.27 -12.22
N PRO A 319 -5.23 -7.36 -12.58
CA PRO A 319 -5.87 -8.23 -11.62
C PRO A 319 -4.89 -9.19 -10.95
N MET A 320 -5.19 -9.58 -9.70
CA MET A 320 -4.49 -10.64 -8.99
C MET A 320 -4.72 -12.00 -9.66
N LEU A 321 -5.92 -12.25 -10.14
CA LEU A 321 -6.34 -13.48 -10.81
C LEU A 321 -6.73 -13.22 -12.27
N PRO A 322 -6.56 -14.18 -13.19
CA PRO A 322 -7.01 -14.05 -14.57
C PRO A 322 -8.51 -13.70 -14.67
N HIS A 323 -8.88 -12.94 -15.70
CA HIS A 323 -10.25 -12.45 -15.89
C HIS A 323 -11.30 -13.55 -16.00
N GLN A 324 -10.93 -14.75 -16.47
CA GLN A 324 -11.82 -15.91 -16.51
C GLN A 324 -12.31 -16.31 -15.09
N LEU A 325 -11.47 -16.07 -14.08
CA LEU A 325 -11.86 -16.25 -12.68
C LEU A 325 -12.47 -14.96 -12.12
N SER A 326 -11.71 -13.85 -12.16
CA SER A 326 -12.08 -12.62 -11.45
C SER A 326 -13.37 -11.98 -11.94
N ASN A 327 -13.66 -12.05 -13.23
CA ASN A 327 -14.88 -11.51 -13.84
C ASN A 327 -15.89 -12.60 -14.23
N GLY A 328 -15.45 -13.88 -14.21
CA GLY A 328 -16.20 -15.05 -14.65
C GLY A 328 -16.77 -15.86 -13.50
N ILE A 329 -16.20 -17.08 -13.31
CA ILE A 329 -16.79 -18.09 -12.39
C ILE A 329 -16.77 -17.64 -10.92
N CYS A 330 -15.78 -16.83 -10.49
CA CYS A 330 -15.72 -16.33 -9.12
C CYS A 330 -16.62 -15.11 -8.91
N SER A 331 -16.81 -14.24 -9.94
CA SER A 331 -17.62 -13.03 -9.78
C SER A 331 -19.09 -13.37 -9.53
N LEU A 332 -19.68 -12.74 -8.52
CA LEU A 332 -21.07 -12.96 -8.09
C LEU A 332 -22.06 -12.25 -9.04
N ASN A 333 -22.00 -12.62 -10.31
CA ASN A 333 -22.86 -12.06 -11.36
C ASN A 333 -24.33 -12.39 -11.13
N GLN A 334 -25.21 -11.44 -11.43
CA GLN A 334 -26.66 -11.62 -11.27
C GLN A 334 -27.20 -12.77 -12.13
N VAL A 335 -28.26 -13.43 -11.62
CA VAL A 335 -28.96 -14.54 -12.29
C VAL A 335 -28.05 -15.71 -12.65
N CYS A 336 -26.98 -15.89 -11.87
CA CYS A 336 -26.04 -16.98 -12.03
C CYS A 336 -25.85 -17.70 -10.70
N ASP A 337 -25.93 -19.02 -10.72
CA ASP A 337 -25.55 -19.82 -9.55
C ASP A 337 -24.04 -19.67 -9.28
N ARG A 338 -23.69 -19.38 -8.01
CA ARG A 338 -22.30 -19.17 -7.61
C ARG A 338 -22.01 -19.86 -6.28
N LEU A 339 -20.75 -20.28 -6.11
CA LEU A 339 -20.24 -20.79 -4.85
C LEU A 339 -19.75 -19.62 -3.99
N ALA A 340 -20.21 -19.60 -2.74
CA ALA A 340 -19.79 -18.56 -1.80
C ALA A 340 -19.37 -19.15 -0.46
N LEU A 341 -18.57 -18.40 0.27
CA LEU A 341 -18.31 -18.60 1.71
C LEU A 341 -19.03 -17.48 2.44
N SER A 342 -20.03 -17.85 3.23
CA SER A 342 -20.97 -16.91 3.84
C SER A 342 -20.75 -16.75 5.32
N CYS A 343 -20.84 -15.50 5.80
CA CYS A 343 -20.94 -15.14 7.20
C CYS A 343 -22.36 -14.60 7.45
N ILE A 344 -23.20 -15.40 8.10
CA ILE A 344 -24.61 -15.08 8.39
C ILE A 344 -24.68 -14.69 9.87
N MET A 345 -25.02 -13.44 10.15
CA MET A 345 -24.95 -12.85 11.49
C MET A 345 -26.34 -12.42 11.98
N GLU A 346 -26.66 -12.79 13.21
CA GLU A 346 -27.79 -12.21 13.92
C GLU A 346 -27.31 -10.99 14.71
N VAL A 347 -27.80 -9.81 14.35
CA VAL A 347 -27.41 -8.52 14.93
C VAL A 347 -28.58 -7.96 15.73
N ASP A 348 -28.37 -7.59 16.99
CA ASP A 348 -29.39 -6.99 17.82
C ASP A 348 -29.60 -5.49 17.52
N SER A 349 -30.59 -4.87 18.15
CA SER A 349 -30.91 -3.46 17.98
C SER A 349 -29.81 -2.49 18.46
N SER A 350 -28.79 -2.96 19.15
CA SER A 350 -27.61 -2.19 19.56
C SER A 350 -26.43 -2.35 18.59
N GLY A 351 -26.61 -3.13 17.51
CA GLY A 351 -25.56 -3.44 16.55
C GLY A 351 -24.57 -4.50 17.02
N LYS A 352 -24.89 -5.27 18.08
CA LYS A 352 -24.04 -6.37 18.53
C LYS A 352 -24.40 -7.65 17.80
N VAL A 353 -23.43 -8.34 17.24
CA VAL A 353 -23.57 -9.70 16.75
C VAL A 353 -23.79 -10.61 17.95
N VAL A 354 -24.97 -11.24 18.04
CA VAL A 354 -25.38 -12.11 19.15
C VAL A 354 -25.26 -13.59 18.79
N ASP A 355 -25.30 -13.92 17.50
CA ASP A 355 -25.08 -15.24 16.96
C ASP A 355 -24.57 -15.14 15.52
N HIS A 356 -23.82 -16.14 15.04
CA HIS A 356 -23.39 -16.19 13.66
C HIS A 356 -23.12 -17.61 13.18
N GLN A 357 -23.21 -17.78 11.87
CA GLN A 357 -22.90 -19.03 11.19
C GLN A 357 -21.98 -18.76 10.01
N ILE A 358 -20.89 -19.51 9.92
CA ILE A 358 -20.00 -19.52 8.76
C ILE A 358 -20.30 -20.79 7.97
N ALA A 359 -20.60 -20.67 6.69
CA ALA A 359 -20.98 -21.80 5.85
C ALA A 359 -20.53 -21.64 4.41
N GLU A 360 -20.21 -22.76 3.78
CA GLU A 360 -20.12 -22.85 2.33
C GLU A 360 -21.54 -22.85 1.75
N THR A 361 -21.82 -21.95 0.85
CA THR A 361 -23.19 -21.75 0.33
C THR A 361 -23.24 -21.82 -1.19
N LEU A 362 -24.43 -22.12 -1.69
CA LEU A 362 -24.83 -21.95 -3.08
C LEU A 362 -25.78 -20.76 -3.13
N ILE A 363 -25.43 -19.75 -3.91
CA ILE A 363 -26.17 -18.48 -4.02
C ILE A 363 -26.59 -18.18 -5.45
N ASN A 364 -27.60 -17.31 -5.59
CA ASN A 364 -27.98 -16.70 -6.86
C ASN A 364 -28.36 -15.25 -6.59
N VAL A 365 -27.64 -14.31 -7.20
CA VAL A 365 -27.86 -12.87 -7.00
C VAL A 365 -29.01 -12.41 -7.88
N ASP A 366 -30.06 -11.80 -7.30
CA ASP A 366 -31.21 -11.29 -8.03
C ASP A 366 -30.88 -10.04 -8.84
N HIS A 367 -30.19 -9.07 -8.20
CA HIS A 367 -29.83 -7.81 -8.85
C HIS A 367 -28.40 -7.39 -8.57
N ARG A 368 -27.71 -7.00 -9.65
CA ARG A 368 -26.48 -6.22 -9.56
C ARG A 368 -26.85 -4.75 -9.44
N MET A 369 -26.75 -4.20 -8.23
CA MET A 369 -27.00 -2.80 -7.96
C MET A 369 -25.71 -1.96 -8.09
N THR A 370 -25.88 -0.66 -8.27
CA THR A 370 -24.78 0.29 -8.22
C THR A 370 -24.91 1.20 -7.01
N TYR A 371 -23.79 1.75 -6.53
CA TYR A 371 -23.81 2.73 -5.44
C TYR A 371 -24.72 3.93 -5.77
N THR A 372 -24.74 4.36 -7.02
CA THR A 372 -25.60 5.46 -7.50
C THR A 372 -27.08 5.08 -7.44
N SER A 373 -27.41 3.88 -7.90
CA SER A 373 -28.79 3.41 -7.95
C SER A 373 -29.39 3.26 -6.54
N VAL A 374 -28.64 2.60 -5.63
CA VAL A 374 -29.09 2.43 -4.23
C VAL A 374 -29.18 3.78 -3.51
N ALA A 375 -28.24 4.70 -3.73
CA ALA A 375 -28.32 6.03 -3.16
C ALA A 375 -29.60 6.77 -3.60
N LYS A 376 -29.95 6.74 -4.90
CA LYS A 376 -31.19 7.33 -5.40
C LYS A 376 -32.43 6.70 -4.78
N ILE A 377 -32.46 5.36 -4.62
CA ILE A 377 -33.59 4.67 -3.96
C ILE A 377 -33.77 5.18 -2.53
N LEU A 378 -32.66 5.34 -1.78
CA LEU A 378 -32.68 5.82 -0.40
C LEU A 378 -33.06 7.31 -0.31
N ASP A 379 -32.69 8.12 -1.30
CA ASP A 379 -33.05 9.54 -1.42
C ASP A 379 -34.50 9.75 -1.89
N GLY A 380 -35.24 8.66 -2.24
CA GLY A 380 -36.64 8.73 -2.59
C GLY A 380 -36.93 8.92 -4.09
N ASP A 381 -35.95 8.67 -4.98
CA ASP A 381 -36.18 8.71 -6.44
C ASP A 381 -37.23 7.67 -6.87
N MET A 382 -38.34 8.16 -7.37
CA MET A 382 -39.51 7.31 -7.70
C MET A 382 -39.26 6.38 -8.89
N GLU A 383 -38.40 6.76 -9.82
CA GLU A 383 -38.09 5.93 -11.01
C GLU A 383 -37.25 4.72 -10.57
N GLU A 384 -36.20 4.93 -9.81
CA GLU A 384 -35.36 3.84 -9.28
C GLU A 384 -36.16 2.97 -8.28
N ARG A 385 -36.99 3.56 -7.42
CA ARG A 385 -37.84 2.80 -6.47
C ARG A 385 -38.82 1.91 -7.18
N ASN A 386 -39.49 2.37 -8.24
CA ASN A 386 -40.43 1.56 -9.02
C ASN A 386 -39.72 0.43 -9.77
N LYS A 387 -38.51 0.67 -10.25
CA LYS A 387 -37.71 -0.33 -10.97
C LYS A 387 -37.29 -1.50 -10.08
N TYR A 388 -37.06 -1.25 -8.81
CA TYR A 388 -36.59 -2.23 -7.81
C TYR A 388 -37.56 -2.34 -6.61
N GLU A 389 -38.88 -2.27 -6.89
CA GLU A 389 -39.93 -2.20 -5.87
C GLU A 389 -39.82 -3.30 -4.82
N ASP A 390 -39.49 -4.53 -5.20
CA ASP A 390 -39.38 -5.71 -4.32
C ASP A 390 -38.18 -5.61 -3.36
N PHE A 391 -37.20 -4.72 -3.61
CA PHE A 391 -35.96 -4.59 -2.83
C PHE A 391 -35.89 -3.29 -2.03
N VAL A 392 -36.83 -2.36 -2.22
CA VAL A 392 -36.79 -1.05 -1.54
C VAL A 392 -36.80 -1.20 -0.02
N GLU A 393 -37.67 -2.08 0.53
CA GLU A 393 -37.71 -2.34 1.98
C GLU A 393 -36.37 -2.88 2.49
N MET A 394 -35.70 -3.74 1.73
CA MET A 394 -34.39 -4.28 2.10
C MET A 394 -33.32 -3.19 2.12
N PHE A 395 -33.30 -2.25 1.16
CA PHE A 395 -32.35 -1.14 1.17
C PHE A 395 -32.58 -0.16 2.33
N GLU A 396 -33.84 0.13 2.66
CA GLU A 396 -34.18 0.94 3.85
C GLU A 396 -33.72 0.24 5.12
N LEU A 397 -33.90 -1.07 5.22
CA LEU A 397 -33.43 -1.87 6.34
C LEU A 397 -31.88 -1.92 6.41
N MET A 398 -31.20 -1.99 5.26
CA MET A 398 -29.73 -1.92 5.18
C MET A 398 -29.22 -0.58 5.71
N LYS A 399 -29.88 0.53 5.35
CA LYS A 399 -29.55 1.87 5.84
C LYS A 399 -29.72 1.96 7.35
N GLU A 400 -30.83 1.47 7.89
CA GLU A 400 -31.11 1.43 9.32
C GLU A 400 -30.02 0.66 10.08
N LEU A 401 -29.67 -0.55 9.64
CA LEU A 401 -28.65 -1.37 10.28
C LEU A 401 -27.25 -0.74 10.15
N SER A 402 -26.91 -0.18 9.00
CA SER A 402 -25.64 0.53 8.77
C SER A 402 -25.46 1.68 9.76
N ASP A 403 -26.49 2.48 9.97
CA ASP A 403 -26.46 3.59 10.92
C ASP A 403 -26.22 3.10 12.36
N ILE A 404 -26.85 2.00 12.76
CA ILE A 404 -26.66 1.38 14.08
C ILE A 404 -25.23 0.86 14.24
N LEU A 405 -24.70 0.14 13.26
CA LEU A 405 -23.33 -0.39 13.28
C LEU A 405 -22.29 0.73 13.34
N ARG A 406 -22.49 1.79 12.55
CA ARG A 406 -21.65 2.99 12.53
C ARG A 406 -21.67 3.73 13.86
N HIS A 407 -22.85 3.95 14.43
CA HIS A 407 -22.99 4.57 15.74
C HIS A 407 -22.22 3.79 16.81
N ARG A 408 -22.37 2.45 16.83
CA ARG A 408 -21.64 1.59 17.76
C ARG A 408 -20.11 1.66 17.59
N ARG A 409 -19.61 1.69 16.32
CA ARG A 409 -18.17 1.88 16.08
C ARG A 409 -17.69 3.24 16.54
N HIS A 410 -18.47 4.29 16.29
CA HIS A 410 -18.17 5.63 16.78
C HIS A 410 -18.10 5.68 18.30
N GLU A 411 -19.05 5.08 19.02
CA GLU A 411 -19.01 4.99 20.48
C GLU A 411 -17.77 4.23 21.00
N ARG A 412 -17.32 3.22 20.29
CA ARG A 412 -16.10 2.47 20.60
C ARG A 412 -14.83 3.31 20.42
N GLY A 413 -14.86 4.33 19.58
CA GLY A 413 -13.73 5.24 19.31
C GLY A 413 -13.06 5.00 17.95
N SER A 414 -13.77 4.42 16.98
CA SER A 414 -13.29 4.33 15.60
C SER A 414 -12.97 5.70 15.05
N ILE A 415 -11.83 5.82 14.38
CA ILE A 415 -11.35 7.04 13.75
C ILE A 415 -11.76 6.98 12.28
N ASP A 416 -12.53 7.96 11.83
CA ASP A 416 -12.91 8.08 10.41
C ASP A 416 -12.18 9.29 9.82
N PHE A 417 -11.30 9.04 8.84
CA PHE A 417 -10.64 10.07 8.07
C PHE A 417 -11.34 10.18 6.72
N ASP A 418 -12.13 11.22 6.54
CA ASP A 418 -12.86 11.44 5.30
C ASP A 418 -12.08 12.37 4.36
N PHE A 419 -11.03 11.82 3.73
CA PHE A 419 -10.32 12.53 2.66
C PHE A 419 -10.92 12.12 1.32
N PRO A 420 -11.36 13.09 0.50
CA PRO A 420 -11.91 12.78 -0.81
C PRO A 420 -10.82 12.23 -1.74
N GLU A 421 -11.08 11.05 -2.30
CA GLU A 421 -10.26 10.51 -3.37
C GLU A 421 -10.58 11.20 -4.70
N SER A 422 -9.58 11.30 -5.58
CA SER A 422 -9.74 11.92 -6.88
C SER A 422 -10.24 10.93 -7.90
N LYS A 423 -11.36 11.19 -8.56
CA LYS A 423 -11.78 10.47 -9.75
C LYS A 423 -11.30 11.23 -10.98
N ILE A 424 -10.55 10.52 -11.85
CA ILE A 424 -9.98 11.08 -13.08
C ILE A 424 -10.70 10.44 -14.26
N ILE A 425 -11.30 11.25 -15.12
CA ILE A 425 -11.97 10.81 -16.33
C ILE A 425 -11.02 10.95 -17.51
N LEU A 426 -10.90 9.88 -18.28
CA LEU A 426 -10.07 9.82 -19.48
C LEU A 426 -10.93 9.82 -20.75
N ASP A 427 -10.39 10.42 -21.83
CA ASP A 427 -10.94 10.26 -23.18
C ASP A 427 -10.55 8.89 -23.79
N GLU A 428 -11.06 8.58 -24.98
CA GLU A 428 -10.75 7.34 -25.72
C GLU A 428 -9.24 7.15 -26.01
N LYS A 429 -8.47 8.25 -25.96
CA LYS A 429 -7.03 8.25 -26.16
C LYS A 429 -6.24 8.13 -24.85
N GLY A 430 -6.94 7.98 -23.71
CA GLY A 430 -6.31 7.88 -22.38
C GLY A 430 -5.82 9.22 -21.81
N ARG A 431 -6.33 10.35 -22.30
CA ARG A 431 -5.98 11.70 -21.82
C ARG A 431 -6.98 12.17 -20.78
N PRO A 432 -6.54 12.79 -19.69
CA PRO A 432 -7.47 13.29 -18.67
C PRO A 432 -8.27 14.48 -19.19
N VAL A 433 -9.60 14.38 -19.08
CA VAL A 433 -10.57 15.38 -19.49
C VAL A 433 -11.22 16.06 -18.31
N ASP A 434 -11.38 15.34 -17.20
CA ASP A 434 -11.95 15.87 -15.97
C ASP A 434 -11.33 15.23 -14.72
N VAL A 435 -11.31 15.98 -13.61
CA VAL A 435 -10.84 15.52 -12.29
C VAL A 435 -11.77 16.11 -11.23
N TYR A 436 -12.38 15.26 -10.41
CA TYR A 436 -13.26 15.68 -9.32
C TYR A 436 -13.15 14.76 -8.11
N PRO A 437 -13.52 15.25 -6.91
CA PRO A 437 -13.53 14.42 -5.70
C PRO A 437 -14.62 13.35 -5.79
N GLN A 438 -14.27 12.12 -5.46
CA GLN A 438 -15.24 11.03 -5.34
C GLN A 438 -16.01 11.19 -4.03
N VAL A 439 -17.32 11.34 -4.13
CA VAL A 439 -18.19 11.50 -2.96
C VAL A 439 -18.60 10.13 -2.43
N ARG A 440 -18.41 9.90 -1.13
CA ARG A 440 -18.97 8.73 -0.43
C ARG A 440 -20.46 8.95 -0.16
N ASN A 441 -21.31 8.10 -0.69
CA ASN A 441 -22.77 8.16 -0.51
C ASN A 441 -23.27 7.15 0.53
N ALA A 442 -24.59 7.11 0.78
CA ALA A 442 -25.19 6.20 1.75
C ALA A 442 -24.94 4.72 1.39
N ALA A 443 -24.97 4.38 0.10
CA ALA A 443 -24.76 3.01 -0.36
C ALA A 443 -23.33 2.50 -0.14
N THR A 444 -22.32 3.34 -0.40
CA THR A 444 -20.91 2.97 -0.11
C THR A 444 -20.70 2.73 1.38
N LYS A 445 -21.35 3.54 2.22
CA LYS A 445 -21.28 3.42 3.68
C LYS A 445 -21.95 2.13 4.18
N ILE A 446 -23.07 1.70 3.59
CA ILE A 446 -23.75 0.45 3.94
C ILE A 446 -22.83 -0.75 3.70
N ILE A 447 -22.24 -0.84 2.51
CA ILE A 447 -21.34 -1.96 2.17
C ILE A 447 -20.12 -1.97 3.09
N GLU A 448 -19.50 -0.82 3.33
CA GLU A 448 -18.38 -0.71 4.25
C GLU A 448 -18.73 -1.23 5.66
N ASP A 449 -19.87 -0.82 6.22
CA ASP A 449 -20.31 -1.23 7.56
C ASP A 449 -20.54 -2.73 7.66
N PHE A 450 -21.12 -3.34 6.63
CA PHE A 450 -21.38 -4.78 6.59
C PHE A 450 -20.11 -5.59 6.40
N MET A 451 -19.19 -5.13 5.55
CA MET A 451 -17.87 -5.75 5.39
C MET A 451 -17.05 -5.68 6.68
N LEU A 452 -17.05 -4.54 7.37
CA LEU A 452 -16.39 -4.39 8.66
C LEU A 452 -16.98 -5.34 9.71
N CYS A 453 -18.32 -5.47 9.77
CA CYS A 453 -19.00 -6.38 10.69
C CYS A 453 -18.61 -7.85 10.42
N ALA A 454 -18.61 -8.29 9.17
CA ALA A 454 -18.19 -9.64 8.80
C ALA A 454 -16.71 -9.90 9.12
N ASN A 455 -15.82 -8.96 8.75
CA ASN A 455 -14.39 -9.06 9.01
C ASN A 455 -14.07 -9.15 10.52
N GLU A 456 -14.74 -8.35 11.36
CA GLU A 456 -14.60 -8.41 12.82
C GLU A 456 -15.10 -9.76 13.36
N THR A 457 -16.26 -10.25 12.91
CA THR A 457 -16.87 -11.52 13.35
C THR A 457 -15.98 -12.71 13.04
N ILE A 458 -15.47 -12.80 11.81
CA ILE A 458 -14.54 -13.85 11.37
C ILE A 458 -13.24 -13.80 12.18
N ALA A 459 -12.66 -12.61 12.36
CA ALA A 459 -11.40 -12.46 13.09
C ALA A 459 -11.54 -12.87 14.57
N GLU A 460 -12.64 -12.51 15.22
CA GLU A 460 -12.93 -12.88 16.62
C GLU A 460 -13.13 -14.37 16.76
N GLU A 461 -13.90 -15.01 15.88
CA GLU A 461 -14.15 -16.45 15.88
C GLU A 461 -12.84 -17.24 15.80
N PHE A 462 -11.97 -16.93 14.83
CA PHE A 462 -10.72 -17.67 14.63
C PHE A 462 -9.65 -17.34 15.68
N TYR A 463 -9.70 -16.18 16.29
CA TYR A 463 -8.87 -15.87 17.47
C TYR A 463 -9.21 -16.80 18.66
N TRP A 464 -10.49 -16.94 18.99
CA TRP A 464 -10.93 -17.79 20.11
C TRP A 464 -10.81 -19.29 19.83
N ARG A 465 -10.75 -19.69 18.56
CA ARG A 465 -10.42 -21.06 18.17
C ARG A 465 -8.93 -21.40 18.31
N GLU A 466 -8.07 -20.42 18.57
CA GLU A 466 -6.62 -20.55 18.67
C GLU A 466 -5.99 -21.21 17.42
N ILE A 467 -6.55 -20.94 16.24
CA ILE A 467 -6.07 -21.44 14.95
C ILE A 467 -5.14 -20.38 14.32
N PRO A 468 -3.97 -20.79 13.74
CA PRO A 468 -3.14 -19.86 12.97
C PRO A 468 -3.95 -19.14 11.88
N PHE A 469 -3.92 -17.82 11.87
CA PHE A 469 -4.76 -17.00 11.03
C PHE A 469 -4.03 -15.76 10.55
N LEU A 470 -4.58 -15.04 9.55
CA LEU A 470 -4.06 -13.75 9.10
C LEU A 470 -4.97 -12.63 9.60
N TYR A 471 -4.36 -11.71 10.32
CA TYR A 471 -5.02 -10.52 10.86
C TYR A 471 -4.59 -9.27 10.08
N ARG A 472 -5.47 -8.27 10.06
CA ARG A 472 -5.15 -6.91 9.66
C ARG A 472 -4.95 -6.08 10.91
N ILE A 473 -3.74 -5.66 11.20
CA ILE A 473 -3.39 -4.92 12.41
C ILE A 473 -3.03 -3.47 12.08
N HIS A 474 -3.34 -2.59 13.00
CA HIS A 474 -2.92 -1.20 12.96
C HIS A 474 -2.38 -0.84 14.34
N GLU A 475 -1.05 -0.80 14.44
CA GLU A 475 -0.35 -0.60 15.70
C GLU A 475 -0.60 0.81 16.28
N ILE A 476 -0.39 0.96 17.56
CA ILE A 476 -0.46 2.25 18.27
C ILE A 476 0.61 3.19 17.67
N PRO A 477 0.29 4.48 17.46
CA PRO A 477 1.24 5.47 16.97
C PRO A 477 2.49 5.61 17.87
N ASP A 478 3.60 6.00 17.27
CA ASP A 478 4.85 6.22 18.00
C ASP A 478 4.75 7.47 18.89
N HIS A 479 5.26 7.38 20.11
CA HIS A 479 5.25 8.47 21.10
C HIS A 479 5.80 9.77 20.54
N GLU A 480 6.98 9.73 19.93
CA GLU A 480 7.62 10.94 19.39
C GLU A 480 6.74 11.66 18.36
N LYS A 481 5.99 10.91 17.55
CA LYS A 481 5.07 11.49 16.57
C LYS A 481 3.87 12.13 17.24
N ILE A 482 3.36 11.49 18.30
CA ILE A 482 2.23 12.02 19.07
C ILE A 482 2.65 13.27 19.86
N ASP A 483 3.84 13.28 20.45
CA ASP A 483 4.37 14.45 21.15
C ASP A 483 4.52 15.65 20.21
N LYS A 484 5.06 15.45 19.01
CA LYS A 484 5.14 16.49 17.97
C LYS A 484 3.76 16.99 17.56
N LEU A 485 2.80 16.09 17.37
CA LEU A 485 1.41 16.45 17.10
C LEU A 485 0.80 17.26 18.26
N GLN A 486 1.04 16.87 19.52
CA GLN A 486 0.54 17.56 20.69
C GLN A 486 1.11 18.96 20.82
N ILE A 487 2.42 19.14 20.61
CA ILE A 487 3.07 20.47 20.60
C ILE A 487 2.42 21.36 19.53
N PHE A 488 2.18 20.80 18.35
CA PHE A 488 1.51 21.52 17.28
C PHE A 488 0.08 21.94 17.65
N LEU A 489 -0.72 21.01 18.18
CA LEU A 489 -2.11 21.27 18.58
C LEU A 489 -2.26 22.34 19.67
N GLN A 490 -1.26 22.52 20.51
CA GLN A 490 -1.25 23.58 21.54
C GLN A 490 -1.35 24.97 20.92
N ASN A 491 -0.85 25.19 19.69
CA ASN A 491 -0.98 26.46 18.99
C ASN A 491 -2.45 26.84 18.68
N PHE A 492 -3.34 25.84 18.66
CA PHE A 492 -4.77 25.99 18.44
C PHE A 492 -5.60 25.85 19.72
N GLY A 493 -4.93 25.80 20.89
CA GLY A 493 -5.61 25.60 22.19
C GLY A 493 -6.24 24.20 22.32
N ILE A 494 -5.75 23.22 21.58
CA ILE A 494 -6.23 21.85 21.59
C ILE A 494 -5.23 20.98 22.35
N TYR A 495 -5.74 20.15 23.26
CA TYR A 495 -4.93 19.25 24.08
C TYR A 495 -5.39 17.82 23.88
N LEU A 496 -4.46 16.93 23.51
CA LEU A 496 -4.69 15.49 23.52
C LEU A 496 -4.39 14.95 24.92
N LYS A 497 -5.29 14.12 25.44
CA LYS A 497 -5.03 13.40 26.69
C LYS A 497 -4.29 12.09 26.36
N SER A 498 -2.99 12.06 26.61
CA SER A 498 -2.21 10.82 26.64
C SER A 498 -1.99 10.42 28.09
N SER A 499 -2.28 9.18 28.45
CA SER A 499 -1.96 8.64 29.77
C SER A 499 -0.66 7.81 29.65
N HIS A 500 0.37 8.26 30.35
CA HIS A 500 1.62 7.51 30.68
C HIS A 500 2.19 6.59 29.58
N ASP A 501 2.31 6.96 28.34
CA ASP A 501 2.94 6.26 27.21
C ASP A 501 2.01 5.71 26.12
N GLU A 502 0.67 5.76 26.23
CA GLU A 502 -0.21 5.29 25.17
C GLU A 502 -1.36 6.27 24.90
N ILE A 503 -1.61 6.54 23.62
CA ILE A 503 -2.81 7.27 23.19
C ILE A 503 -3.94 6.29 22.87
N HIS A 504 -5.13 6.54 23.39
CA HIS A 504 -6.30 5.75 23.07
C HIS A 504 -6.97 6.28 21.79
N PRO A 505 -7.49 5.42 20.87
CA PRO A 505 -8.17 5.85 19.63
C PRO A 505 -9.25 6.90 19.87
N LYS A 506 -10.00 6.79 20.97
CA LYS A 506 -11.05 7.76 21.39
C LYS A 506 -10.55 9.19 21.54
N GLU A 507 -9.30 9.40 21.92
CA GLU A 507 -8.76 10.75 22.08
C GLU A 507 -8.47 11.38 20.72
N VAL A 508 -8.01 10.58 19.76
CA VAL A 508 -7.85 11.02 18.36
C VAL A 508 -9.21 11.28 17.72
N GLN A 509 -10.21 10.43 17.95
CA GLN A 509 -11.57 10.65 17.49
C GLN A 509 -12.15 11.95 18.01
N LYS A 510 -12.04 12.23 19.33
CA LYS A 510 -12.50 13.49 19.93
C LYS A 510 -11.80 14.70 19.34
N LEU A 511 -10.49 14.58 19.01
CA LEU A 511 -9.75 15.62 18.31
C LEU A 511 -10.42 15.93 16.97
N LEU A 512 -10.63 14.91 16.13
CA LEU A 512 -11.21 15.07 14.81
C LEU A 512 -12.64 15.61 14.86
N THR A 513 -13.49 15.10 15.75
CA THR A 513 -14.84 15.65 15.97
C THR A 513 -14.82 17.11 16.42
N LYS A 514 -13.81 17.53 17.22
CA LYS A 514 -13.71 18.91 17.69
C LYS A 514 -13.35 19.90 16.58
N ILE A 515 -12.60 19.46 15.59
CA ILE A 515 -12.13 20.31 14.49
C ILE A 515 -13.04 20.23 13.26
N GLU A 516 -14.02 19.34 13.24
CA GLU A 516 -14.95 19.16 12.12
C GLU A 516 -15.62 20.50 11.75
N GLY A 517 -15.58 20.86 10.46
CA GLY A 517 -16.11 22.11 9.92
C GLY A 517 -15.28 23.37 10.24
N THR A 518 -14.15 23.25 10.93
CA THR A 518 -13.25 24.40 11.17
C THR A 518 -12.26 24.58 10.01
N PRO A 519 -11.72 25.79 9.80
CA PRO A 519 -10.69 26.02 8.76
C PRO A 519 -9.43 25.16 8.95
N GLU A 520 -9.13 24.78 10.19
CA GLU A 520 -7.95 23.98 10.55
C GLU A 520 -8.13 22.48 10.37
N GLU A 521 -9.36 22.01 10.13
CA GLU A 521 -9.69 20.60 9.99
C GLU A 521 -8.79 19.86 8.97
N PRO A 522 -8.60 20.34 7.72
CA PRO A 522 -7.81 19.62 6.72
C PRO A 522 -6.35 19.42 7.15
N LEU A 523 -5.78 20.41 7.83
CA LEU A 523 -4.41 20.35 8.33
C LEU A 523 -4.28 19.36 9.48
N ILE A 524 -5.10 19.56 10.54
CA ILE A 524 -4.98 18.77 11.76
C ILE A 524 -5.28 17.30 11.45
N SER A 525 -6.29 17.03 10.61
CA SER A 525 -6.61 15.68 10.14
C SER A 525 -5.43 15.04 9.39
N ARG A 526 -4.79 15.80 8.48
CA ARG A 526 -3.63 15.30 7.68
C ARG A 526 -2.41 15.04 8.57
N LEU A 527 -2.10 15.93 9.53
CA LEU A 527 -0.99 15.72 10.47
C LEU A 527 -1.28 14.57 11.44
N THR A 528 -2.54 14.45 11.89
CA THR A 528 -2.98 13.33 12.71
C THR A 528 -2.80 12.01 11.97
N LEU A 529 -3.24 11.90 10.71
CA LEU A 529 -3.03 10.71 9.88
C LEU A 529 -1.53 10.38 9.69
N ARG A 530 -0.69 11.39 9.43
CA ARG A 530 0.77 11.20 9.30
C ARG A 530 1.45 10.72 10.59
N SER A 531 0.85 10.99 11.74
CA SER A 531 1.33 10.52 13.04
C SER A 531 0.97 9.07 13.31
N MET A 532 -0.01 8.50 12.58
CA MET A 532 -0.40 7.09 12.69
C MET A 532 0.63 6.19 12.01
N LYS A 533 0.69 4.92 12.45
CA LYS A 533 1.37 3.87 11.72
C LYS A 533 0.53 3.43 10.54
N GLN A 534 1.15 2.76 9.57
CA GLN A 534 0.41 2.13 8.48
C GLN A 534 -0.11 0.76 8.93
N ALA A 535 -1.34 0.43 8.57
CA ALA A 535 -1.89 -0.90 8.81
C ALA A 535 -1.13 -1.95 7.97
N LYS A 536 -1.02 -3.18 8.51
CA LYS A 536 -0.29 -4.28 7.86
C LYS A 536 -0.96 -5.62 8.16
N TYR A 537 -0.64 -6.64 7.37
CA TYR A 537 -1.02 -8.01 7.68
C TYR A 537 -0.05 -8.62 8.70
N SER A 538 -0.56 -9.51 9.54
CA SER A 538 0.21 -10.21 10.58
C SER A 538 -0.36 -11.59 10.84
N ALA A 539 0.50 -12.57 11.13
CA ALA A 539 0.08 -13.87 11.65
C ALA A 539 -0.30 -13.82 13.14
N TYR A 540 -0.01 -12.71 13.81
CA TYR A 540 -0.31 -12.50 15.22
C TYR A 540 -1.38 -11.43 15.37
N SER A 541 -2.40 -11.72 16.17
CA SER A 541 -3.46 -10.75 16.45
C SER A 541 -2.94 -9.59 17.28
N SER A 542 -3.28 -8.38 16.84
CA SER A 542 -3.11 -7.16 17.58
C SER A 542 -4.29 -6.23 17.27
N MET A 543 -4.48 -5.23 18.11
CA MET A 543 -5.52 -4.23 17.93
C MET A 543 -5.38 -3.50 16.58
N HIS A 544 -6.51 -3.18 15.96
CA HIS A 544 -6.57 -2.24 14.85
C HIS A 544 -6.91 -0.83 15.37
N PHE A 545 -5.88 0.00 15.57
CA PHE A 545 -6.01 1.30 16.21
C PHE A 545 -7.08 2.20 15.56
N GLY A 546 -7.02 2.38 14.23
CA GLY A 546 -7.97 3.24 13.51
C GLY A 546 -9.43 2.79 13.64
N LEU A 547 -9.71 1.49 13.61
CA LEU A 547 -11.05 0.93 13.80
C LEU A 547 -11.43 0.75 15.27
N SER A 548 -10.49 0.96 16.18
CA SER A 548 -10.69 0.74 17.62
C SER A 548 -11.25 -0.66 17.93
N THR A 549 -10.79 -1.69 17.19
CA THR A 549 -11.23 -3.08 17.36
C THR A 549 -10.08 -3.98 17.79
N LYS A 550 -10.38 -4.98 18.60
CA LYS A 550 -9.37 -5.94 19.09
C LYS A 550 -9.00 -6.99 18.05
N TYR A 551 -9.97 -7.40 17.25
CA TYR A 551 -9.83 -8.45 16.26
C TYR A 551 -10.28 -7.95 14.91
N TYR A 552 -9.42 -8.04 13.91
CA TYR A 552 -9.77 -7.64 12.56
C TYR A 552 -8.98 -8.44 11.53
N CYS A 553 -9.65 -8.86 10.48
CA CYS A 553 -9.05 -9.49 9.32
C CYS A 553 -9.66 -8.93 8.03
N HIS A 554 -9.10 -9.31 6.91
CA HIS A 554 -9.70 -9.09 5.60
C HIS A 554 -10.23 -10.44 5.09
N PHE A 555 -11.56 -10.59 5.03
CA PHE A 555 -12.27 -11.80 4.59
C PHE A 555 -13.04 -11.56 3.29
N THR A 556 -13.41 -10.32 3.00
CA THR A 556 -14.49 -9.95 2.11
C THR A 556 -14.09 -9.72 0.65
N SER A 557 -12.81 -9.91 0.26
CA SER A 557 -12.38 -9.65 -1.13
C SER A 557 -11.29 -10.60 -1.64
N PRO A 558 -11.55 -11.92 -1.73
CA PRO A 558 -10.56 -12.92 -2.15
C PRO A 558 -10.22 -12.89 -3.64
N ILE A 559 -11.03 -12.25 -4.50
CA ILE A 559 -10.71 -12.07 -5.92
C ILE A 559 -9.52 -11.14 -6.09
N ARG A 560 -9.41 -10.13 -5.23
CA ARG A 560 -8.42 -9.05 -5.36
C ARG A 560 -7.39 -8.97 -4.24
N ARG A 561 -7.51 -9.73 -3.14
CA ARG A 561 -6.55 -9.75 -2.02
C ARG A 561 -6.17 -11.17 -1.65
N TYR A 562 -4.88 -11.48 -1.67
CA TYR A 562 -4.39 -12.81 -1.32
C TYR A 562 -4.62 -13.20 0.16
N PRO A 563 -4.51 -12.31 1.18
CA PRO A 563 -4.82 -12.66 2.55
C PRO A 563 -6.24 -13.21 2.73
N ASP A 564 -7.23 -12.63 2.05
CA ASP A 564 -8.63 -13.10 2.08
C ASP A 564 -8.73 -14.52 1.52
N LEU A 565 -8.13 -14.78 0.36
CA LEU A 565 -8.05 -16.12 -0.25
C LEU A 565 -7.40 -17.12 0.71
N GLN A 566 -6.32 -16.71 1.38
CA GLN A 566 -5.61 -17.59 2.32
C GLN A 566 -6.46 -17.95 3.54
N ILE A 567 -7.18 -16.99 4.14
CA ILE A 567 -8.03 -17.30 5.29
C ILE A 567 -9.27 -18.10 4.89
N HIS A 568 -9.81 -17.95 3.68
CA HIS A 568 -10.90 -18.79 3.17
C HIS A 568 -10.50 -20.27 3.19
N ARG A 569 -9.28 -20.61 2.82
CA ARG A 569 -8.77 -22.00 2.90
C ARG A 569 -8.76 -22.53 4.34
N ILE A 570 -8.27 -21.70 5.29
CA ILE A 570 -8.22 -22.06 6.71
C ILE A 570 -9.63 -22.27 7.25
N ILE A 571 -10.57 -21.39 6.90
CA ILE A 571 -11.99 -21.49 7.28
C ILE A 571 -12.59 -22.80 6.75
N LYS A 572 -12.45 -23.09 5.47
CA LYS A 572 -13.00 -24.31 4.83
C LYS A 572 -12.41 -25.60 5.44
N GLU A 573 -11.09 -25.65 5.68
CA GLU A 573 -10.48 -26.80 6.36
C GLU A 573 -11.05 -27.00 7.77
N THR A 574 -11.35 -25.89 8.47
CA THR A 574 -11.98 -25.96 9.80
C THR A 574 -13.42 -26.46 9.73
N LEU A 575 -14.22 -25.96 8.78
CA LEU A 575 -15.59 -26.40 8.56
C LEU A 575 -15.67 -27.89 8.21
N HIS A 576 -14.73 -28.39 7.44
CA HIS A 576 -14.65 -29.80 7.05
C HIS A 576 -13.97 -30.70 8.11
N ASN A 577 -13.61 -30.19 9.29
CA ASN A 577 -12.85 -30.92 10.32
C ASN A 577 -11.52 -31.50 9.80
N LYS A 578 -10.90 -30.85 8.79
CA LYS A 578 -9.62 -31.26 8.20
C LYS A 578 -8.41 -30.58 8.86
N PHE A 579 -8.65 -29.72 9.87
CA PHE A 579 -7.62 -28.95 10.55
C PHE A 579 -6.86 -29.80 11.57
N THR A 580 -5.85 -30.50 11.09
CA THR A 580 -5.01 -31.41 11.92
C THR A 580 -3.80 -30.66 12.52
N THR A 581 -3.11 -31.27 13.49
CA THR A 581 -1.83 -30.75 14.05
C THR A 581 -0.79 -30.46 12.94
N ARG A 582 -0.77 -31.29 11.89
CA ARG A 582 0.11 -31.05 10.74
C ARG A 582 -0.27 -29.76 9.99
N ARG A 583 -1.56 -29.52 9.79
CA ARG A 583 -2.04 -28.27 9.15
C ARG A 583 -1.80 -27.05 10.04
N PHE A 584 -1.96 -27.21 11.35
CA PHE A 584 -1.60 -26.18 12.33
C PHE A 584 -0.13 -25.75 12.15
N SER A 585 0.82 -26.70 12.25
CA SER A 585 2.25 -26.42 12.11
C SER A 585 2.59 -25.87 10.74
N HIS A 586 1.88 -26.28 9.69
CA HIS A 586 2.05 -25.78 8.34
C HIS A 586 1.69 -24.29 8.26
N TYR A 587 0.48 -23.93 8.71
CA TYR A 587 0.04 -22.54 8.67
C TYR A 587 0.86 -21.64 9.59
N ASP A 588 1.22 -22.10 10.79
CA ASP A 588 2.11 -21.36 11.68
C ASP A 588 3.46 -21.01 11.01
N ALA A 589 3.98 -21.90 10.18
CA ALA A 589 5.23 -21.70 9.47
C ALA A 589 5.12 -20.76 8.25
N ILE A 590 3.98 -20.77 7.51
CA ILE A 590 3.86 -20.03 6.25
C ILE A 590 3.24 -18.64 6.43
N LEU A 591 2.29 -18.47 7.37
CA LEU A 591 1.52 -17.22 7.50
C LEU A 591 2.35 -15.98 7.78
N PRO A 592 3.45 -16.02 8.57
CA PRO A 592 4.32 -14.84 8.72
C PRO A 592 4.88 -14.32 7.38
N LYS A 593 5.28 -15.23 6.48
CA LYS A 593 5.79 -14.86 5.15
C LYS A 593 4.68 -14.37 4.22
N VAL A 594 3.50 -14.97 4.30
CA VAL A 594 2.33 -14.52 3.54
C VAL A 594 1.93 -13.11 3.97
N ALA A 595 1.93 -12.83 5.28
CA ALA A 595 1.63 -11.51 5.84
C ALA A 595 2.62 -10.43 5.35
N GLU A 596 3.92 -10.74 5.41
CA GLU A 596 4.99 -9.85 4.94
C GLU A 596 4.86 -9.57 3.44
N GLN A 597 4.74 -10.63 2.62
CA GLN A 597 4.59 -10.51 1.17
C GLN A 597 3.34 -9.71 0.79
N SER A 598 2.19 -9.99 1.41
CA SER A 598 0.94 -9.28 1.13
C SER A 598 1.03 -7.80 1.49
N SER A 599 1.61 -7.46 2.65
CA SER A 599 1.80 -6.07 3.06
C SER A 599 2.77 -5.32 2.13
N LYS A 600 3.82 -6.00 1.63
CA LYS A 600 4.76 -5.44 0.66
C LYS A 600 4.08 -5.15 -0.67
N MET A 601 3.26 -6.09 -1.17
CA MET A 601 2.58 -5.93 -2.46
C MET A 601 1.47 -4.89 -2.41
N GLU A 602 0.74 -4.80 -1.31
CA GLU A 602 -0.26 -3.76 -1.07
C GLU A 602 0.37 -2.36 -1.16
N ARG A 603 1.45 -2.10 -0.39
CA ARG A 603 2.16 -0.81 -0.45
C ARG A 603 2.66 -0.48 -1.85
N ARG A 604 3.16 -1.49 -2.56
CA ARG A 604 3.62 -1.33 -3.94
C ARG A 604 2.49 -0.96 -4.89
N ALA A 605 1.30 -1.58 -4.73
CA ALA A 605 0.11 -1.25 -5.50
C ALA A 605 -0.34 0.19 -5.23
N GLU A 606 -0.45 0.59 -3.96
CA GLU A 606 -0.80 1.95 -3.54
C GLU A 606 0.18 3.00 -4.11
N GLU A 607 1.49 2.70 -4.13
CA GLU A 607 2.50 3.59 -4.71
C GLU A 607 2.30 3.78 -6.22
N VAL A 608 2.03 2.69 -6.95
CA VAL A 608 1.79 2.75 -8.40
C VAL A 608 0.51 3.53 -8.70
N GLU A 609 -0.57 3.25 -8.00
CA GLU A 609 -1.86 3.95 -8.14
C GLU A 609 -1.68 5.46 -7.90
N ARG A 610 -0.99 5.83 -6.82
CA ARG A 610 -0.67 7.23 -6.50
C ARG A 610 0.19 7.90 -7.56
N GLU A 611 1.21 7.21 -8.07
CA GLU A 611 2.09 7.77 -9.11
C GLU A 611 1.38 7.95 -10.45
N VAL A 612 0.47 7.05 -10.81
CA VAL A 612 -0.37 7.19 -12.00
C VAL A 612 -1.37 8.35 -11.83
N CYS A 613 -1.99 8.47 -10.66
CA CYS A 613 -2.86 9.62 -10.37
C CYS A 613 -2.12 10.95 -10.47
N LYS A 614 -0.91 11.04 -9.89
CA LYS A 614 -0.07 12.25 -10.01
C LYS A 614 0.27 12.59 -11.45
N LEU A 615 0.65 11.58 -12.25
CA LEU A 615 0.95 11.78 -13.66
C LEU A 615 -0.27 12.34 -14.41
N LYS A 616 -1.45 11.78 -14.22
CA LYS A 616 -2.66 12.22 -14.91
C LYS A 616 -3.17 13.57 -14.43
N LYS A 617 -3.01 13.89 -13.14
CA LYS A 617 -3.26 15.25 -12.62
C LYS A 617 -2.31 16.28 -13.24
N ALA A 618 -1.02 15.97 -13.36
CA ALA A 618 -0.05 16.83 -14.01
C ALA A 618 -0.39 17.01 -15.51
N GLU A 619 -0.74 15.94 -16.23
CA GLU A 619 -1.19 15.99 -17.63
C GLU A 619 -2.44 16.86 -17.80
N TYR A 620 -3.39 16.78 -16.88
CA TYR A 620 -4.60 17.60 -16.84
C TYR A 620 -4.28 19.08 -16.69
N MET A 621 -3.40 19.43 -15.75
CA MET A 621 -3.01 20.81 -15.46
C MET A 621 -2.08 21.40 -16.54
N ARG A 622 -1.27 20.59 -17.22
CA ARG A 622 -0.40 21.06 -18.32
C ARG A 622 -1.16 21.76 -19.44
N ARG A 623 -2.43 21.36 -19.67
CA ARG A 623 -3.29 22.00 -20.68
C ARG A 623 -3.96 23.28 -20.19
N ARG A 624 -3.78 23.59 -18.90
CA ARG A 624 -4.40 24.73 -18.19
C ARG A 624 -3.38 25.75 -17.71
N ILE A 625 -2.16 25.69 -18.26
CA ILE A 625 -1.13 26.69 -17.96
C ILE A 625 -1.66 28.08 -18.34
N GLY A 626 -1.56 29.04 -17.40
CA GLY A 626 -2.08 30.41 -17.51
C GLY A 626 -3.50 30.58 -16.93
N GLU A 627 -4.27 29.49 -16.70
CA GLU A 627 -5.58 29.59 -16.06
C GLU A 627 -5.46 29.97 -14.58
N VAL A 628 -6.45 30.72 -14.10
CA VAL A 628 -6.53 31.17 -12.71
C VAL A 628 -7.61 30.36 -11.97
N HIS A 629 -7.27 29.89 -10.79
CA HIS A 629 -8.14 29.07 -9.95
C HIS A 629 -8.11 29.56 -8.50
N GLU A 630 -9.18 29.32 -7.77
CA GLU A 630 -9.23 29.47 -6.32
C GLU A 630 -8.95 28.12 -5.67
N GLY A 631 -8.16 28.14 -4.59
CA GLY A 631 -7.83 26.95 -3.81
C GLY A 631 -7.62 27.29 -2.34
N ILE A 632 -7.21 26.28 -1.59
CA ILE A 632 -6.93 26.38 -0.15
C ILE A 632 -5.47 25.97 0.08
N ILE A 633 -4.75 26.72 0.91
CA ILE A 633 -3.40 26.36 1.31
C ILE A 633 -3.44 25.03 2.08
N SER A 634 -2.97 23.96 1.44
CA SER A 634 -2.99 22.59 1.95
C SER A 634 -1.68 22.16 2.62
N GLY A 635 -0.62 22.93 2.42
CA GLY A 635 0.69 22.65 2.98
C GLY A 635 1.59 23.88 3.04
N VAL A 636 2.45 23.96 4.06
CA VAL A 636 3.50 24.99 4.16
C VAL A 636 4.80 24.28 4.52
N THR A 637 5.87 24.60 3.79
CA THR A 637 7.19 24.00 3.95
C THR A 637 8.28 25.05 3.73
N ASN A 638 9.53 24.73 4.04
CA ASN A 638 10.69 25.60 3.75
C ASN A 638 10.81 25.98 2.26
N TRP A 639 10.19 25.21 1.36
CA TRP A 639 10.26 25.40 -0.09
C TRP A 639 9.17 26.31 -0.64
N GLY A 640 8.07 26.51 0.11
CA GLY A 640 6.93 27.27 -0.30
C GLY A 640 5.61 26.76 0.27
N ILE A 641 4.52 27.23 -0.31
CA ILE A 641 3.16 26.86 0.05
C ILE A 641 2.58 25.91 -1.01
N TYR A 642 1.82 24.92 -0.56
CA TYR A 642 1.03 24.05 -1.42
C TYR A 642 -0.41 24.55 -1.40
N VAL A 643 -1.04 24.58 -2.57
CA VAL A 643 -2.44 24.98 -2.72
C VAL A 643 -3.21 23.84 -3.36
N GLU A 644 -4.26 23.39 -2.70
CA GLU A 644 -5.18 22.37 -3.19
C GLU A 644 -6.42 23.04 -3.81
N LEU A 645 -6.74 22.65 -5.03
CA LEU A 645 -7.90 23.12 -5.76
C LEU A 645 -9.15 22.30 -5.39
N PRO A 646 -10.38 22.79 -5.64
CA PRO A 646 -11.62 22.05 -5.38
C PRO A 646 -11.70 20.67 -6.04
N ASN A 647 -10.96 20.46 -7.12
CA ASN A 647 -10.84 19.18 -7.81
C ASN A 647 -9.75 18.26 -7.24
N THR A 648 -9.27 18.54 -6.01
CA THR A 648 -8.24 17.75 -5.32
C THR A 648 -6.84 17.75 -5.98
N ILE A 649 -6.60 18.67 -6.92
CA ILE A 649 -5.26 18.85 -7.50
C ILE A 649 -4.48 19.81 -6.62
N GLU A 650 -3.28 19.39 -6.24
CA GLU A 650 -2.36 20.18 -5.43
C GLU A 650 -1.17 20.66 -6.28
N GLY A 651 -0.80 21.92 -6.15
CA GLY A 651 0.40 22.50 -6.76
C GLY A 651 1.15 23.36 -5.76
N MET A 652 2.41 23.68 -6.07
CA MET A 652 3.30 24.42 -5.20
C MET A 652 3.55 25.85 -5.71
N VAL A 653 3.46 26.82 -4.82
CA VAL A 653 4.01 28.17 -5.01
C VAL A 653 5.35 28.22 -4.28
N HIS A 654 6.44 28.26 -5.04
CA HIS A 654 7.79 28.26 -4.47
C HIS A 654 8.05 29.55 -3.66
N VAL A 655 8.76 29.46 -2.55
CA VAL A 655 9.05 30.58 -1.64
C VAL A 655 9.68 31.79 -2.36
N SER A 656 10.51 31.55 -3.38
CA SER A 656 11.20 32.63 -4.12
C SER A 656 10.29 33.48 -5.01
N ILE A 657 9.05 33.04 -5.26
CA ILE A 657 8.06 33.75 -6.08
C ILE A 657 6.87 34.26 -5.27
N LEU A 658 6.91 34.08 -3.96
CA LEU A 658 5.90 34.72 -3.09
C LEU A 658 6.04 36.24 -3.14
N PRO A 659 4.93 36.97 -3.34
CA PRO A 659 4.99 38.39 -3.63
C PRO A 659 5.28 39.24 -2.38
N GLY A 660 6.00 40.33 -2.57
CA GLY A 660 6.06 41.46 -1.64
C GLY A 660 7.10 41.40 -0.52
N ASP A 661 7.72 40.25 -0.23
CA ASP A 661 8.68 40.11 0.86
C ASP A 661 9.63 38.93 0.70
N TYR A 662 10.62 38.81 1.61
CA TYR A 662 11.36 37.57 1.88
C TYR A 662 10.61 36.79 2.94
N TYR A 663 10.37 35.49 2.68
CA TYR A 663 9.58 34.64 3.54
C TYR A 663 10.42 33.53 4.16
N TYR A 664 10.20 33.28 5.44
CA TYR A 664 10.76 32.13 6.14
C TYR A 664 9.66 31.23 6.70
N TYR A 665 9.96 29.95 6.84
CA TYR A 665 9.05 28.98 7.41
C TYR A 665 9.16 28.96 8.93
N ASP A 666 8.06 29.20 9.61
CA ASP A 666 7.95 29.01 11.06
C ASP A 666 7.42 27.61 11.38
N GLU A 667 8.31 26.75 11.88
CA GLU A 667 7.97 25.38 12.25
C GLU A 667 6.96 25.28 13.39
N LYS A 668 6.86 26.31 14.25
CA LYS A 668 5.93 26.30 15.39
C LYS A 668 4.50 26.54 14.96
N THR A 669 4.30 27.44 14.03
CA THR A 669 2.98 27.84 13.55
C THR A 669 2.60 27.22 12.21
N TYR A 670 3.50 26.45 11.59
CA TYR A 670 3.35 25.89 10.24
C TYR A 670 2.91 26.95 9.23
N SER A 671 3.53 28.11 9.30
CA SER A 671 3.21 29.24 8.44
C SER A 671 4.45 29.79 7.73
N MET A 672 4.24 30.41 6.59
CA MET A 672 5.25 31.20 5.91
C MET A 672 5.11 32.66 6.33
N VAL A 673 6.17 33.25 6.88
CA VAL A 673 6.15 34.59 7.49
C VAL A 673 7.09 35.53 6.73
N GLY A 674 6.58 36.67 6.29
CA GLY A 674 7.37 37.72 5.63
C GLY A 674 8.21 38.50 6.64
N GLU A 675 9.51 38.59 6.39
CA GLU A 675 10.48 39.22 7.31
C GLU A 675 10.19 40.70 7.58
N ARG A 676 9.79 41.43 6.55
CA ARG A 676 9.60 42.89 6.62
C ARG A 676 8.14 43.29 6.86
N THR A 677 7.22 42.64 6.16
CA THR A 677 5.79 43.01 6.17
C THR A 677 5.02 42.32 7.29
N GLY A 678 5.55 41.21 7.82
CA GLY A 678 4.81 40.34 8.74
C GLY A 678 3.63 39.63 8.06
N ARG A 679 3.47 39.69 6.74
CA ARG A 679 2.44 38.96 6.00
C ARG A 679 2.65 37.47 6.22
N THR A 680 1.59 36.77 6.53
CA THR A 680 1.64 35.32 6.77
C THR A 680 0.79 34.58 5.77
N PHE A 681 1.25 33.38 5.36
CA PHE A 681 0.43 32.40 4.67
C PHE A 681 0.29 31.18 5.58
N LYS A 682 -0.94 30.87 5.91
CA LYS A 682 -1.29 29.80 6.84
C LYS A 682 -2.11 28.73 6.14
N LEU A 683 -2.05 27.55 6.70
CA LEU A 683 -2.86 26.42 6.27
C LEU A 683 -4.35 26.73 6.46
N GLY A 684 -5.17 26.27 5.49
CA GLY A 684 -6.61 26.55 5.48
C GLY A 684 -7.01 27.92 4.88
N GLU A 685 -6.04 28.83 4.63
CA GLU A 685 -6.33 30.11 3.98
C GLU A 685 -6.65 29.90 2.49
N LYS A 686 -7.61 30.70 1.99
CA LYS A 686 -7.91 30.74 0.56
C LYS A 686 -6.77 31.42 -0.19
N ALA A 687 -6.43 30.87 -1.33
CA ALA A 687 -5.43 31.42 -2.21
C ALA A 687 -5.92 31.42 -3.66
N LYS A 688 -5.76 32.54 -4.36
CA LYS A 688 -5.99 32.63 -5.79
C LYS A 688 -4.68 32.39 -6.50
N ILE A 689 -4.64 31.41 -7.37
CA ILE A 689 -3.42 30.98 -8.05
C ILE A 689 -3.57 30.98 -9.57
N ARG A 690 -2.47 31.16 -10.25
CA ARG A 690 -2.34 30.88 -11.70
C ARG A 690 -1.45 29.66 -11.90
N VAL A 691 -1.82 28.78 -12.80
CA VAL A 691 -0.99 27.64 -13.22
C VAL A 691 0.21 28.18 -13.99
N LYS A 692 1.40 28.11 -13.41
CA LYS A 692 2.61 28.69 -13.96
C LYS A 692 3.31 27.73 -14.92
N ASP A 693 3.58 26.51 -14.47
CA ASP A 693 4.28 25.48 -15.24
C ASP A 693 3.92 24.09 -14.72
N VAL A 694 4.18 23.06 -15.54
CA VAL A 694 3.97 21.65 -15.16
C VAL A 694 5.14 20.81 -15.65
N ASP A 695 5.94 20.33 -14.72
CA ASP A 695 7.01 19.37 -15.00
C ASP A 695 6.44 17.96 -15.08
N MET A 696 6.35 17.41 -16.28
CA MET A 696 5.83 16.06 -16.52
C MET A 696 6.78 14.95 -16.05
N MET A 697 8.08 15.22 -15.93
CA MET A 697 9.07 14.23 -15.46
C MET A 697 9.00 14.07 -13.93
N LEU A 698 8.98 15.21 -13.23
CA LEU A 698 8.82 15.26 -11.78
C LEU A 698 7.35 15.10 -11.35
N LYS A 699 6.41 15.24 -12.29
CA LYS A 699 4.96 15.29 -12.05
C LYS A 699 4.58 16.40 -11.07
N ASN A 700 5.31 17.50 -11.10
CA ASN A 700 5.09 18.67 -10.26
C ASN A 700 4.26 19.70 -11.00
N ILE A 701 3.38 20.37 -10.26
CA ILE A 701 2.54 21.46 -10.75
C ILE A 701 2.98 22.72 -10.00
N ASP A 702 3.50 23.70 -10.74
CA ASP A 702 3.94 24.95 -10.19
C ASP A 702 2.85 26.01 -10.35
N PHE A 703 2.50 26.63 -9.26
CA PHE A 703 1.55 27.74 -9.18
C PHE A 703 2.26 29.06 -8.89
N GLU A 704 1.63 30.15 -9.21
CA GLU A 704 1.96 31.49 -8.75
C GLU A 704 0.73 32.14 -8.10
N LEU A 705 0.93 32.96 -7.07
CA LEU A 705 -0.17 33.70 -6.43
C LEU A 705 -0.61 34.85 -7.33
N VAL A 706 -1.93 35.06 -7.42
CA VAL A 706 -2.54 36.20 -8.10
C VAL A 706 -3.07 37.14 -7.04
N GLU A 707 -2.59 38.40 -7.04
CA GLU A 707 -3.13 39.47 -6.18
C GLU A 707 -4.31 40.14 -6.87
N ASP A 708 -5.30 40.63 -6.12
CA ASP A 708 -6.52 41.21 -6.71
C ASP A 708 -6.26 42.46 -7.55
N ASP A 709 -5.12 43.16 -7.34
CA ASP A 709 -4.71 44.33 -8.15
C ASP A 709 -4.25 44.00 -9.58
N ASP A 710 -3.91 42.73 -9.87
CA ASP A 710 -3.48 42.30 -11.22
C ASP A 710 -4.65 42.03 -12.18
N TYR A 711 -5.90 42.00 -11.70
CA TYR A 711 -7.07 41.71 -12.53
C TYR A 711 -7.64 42.95 -13.23
N GLU A 712 -7.52 44.12 -12.63
CA GLU A 712 -8.03 45.38 -13.24
C GLU A 712 -7.21 45.84 -14.46
N GLN A 713 -5.94 45.41 -14.59
CA GLN A 713 -5.09 45.79 -15.71
C GLN A 713 -5.24 44.97 -17.00
N SER A 714 -5.91 43.80 -16.93
CA SER A 714 -6.08 42.91 -18.10
C SER A 714 -7.40 43.13 -18.87
N GLU A 715 -8.38 43.85 -18.33
CA GLU A 715 -9.64 44.19 -19.04
C GLU A 715 -9.57 45.49 -19.83
N ASP A 716 -8.60 46.37 -19.55
CA ASP A 716 -8.43 47.64 -20.28
C ASP A 716 -7.56 47.57 -21.57
N GLY A 717 -7.12 46.38 -21.95
CA GLY A 717 -6.20 46.15 -23.11
C GLY A 717 -6.85 45.83 -24.45
N TRP A 718 -8.18 45.82 -24.57
CA TRP A 718 -8.90 45.61 -25.82
C TRP A 718 -9.99 46.66 -26.05
N ASN A 719 -9.62 47.89 -26.44
CA ASN A 719 -10.46 48.85 -27.14
C ASN A 719 -9.75 49.31 -28.40
#